data_45ae728c97e80ef2fa50926413253543
#
_entry.id   45ae728c97e80ef2fa50926413253543
#
_cell.length_a   1.000
_cell.length_b   1.000
_cell.length_c   1.000
_cell.angle_alpha   90.00
_cell.angle_beta   90.00
_cell.angle_gamma   90.00
#
_symmetry.space_group_name_H-M   'P 1'
#
loop_
_entity.id
_entity.type
_entity.pdbx_description
1 polymer ?
#
loop_
_entity_poly.entity_id
_entity_poly.type
_entity_poly.pdbx_seq_one_letter_code
_entity_poly.pdbx_strand_id
1 'polypeptide(L)'
;MDRREIKVVPTILGNLFLLISLCVSTFGQGSPVQNGSPSLTGTGGEGATTNRRPARPASAETESAPAPASSGEASLTPANAETQSAGSARRPAELQRALEEFRLQIGKLSDGKKGSTLVGGRQNSLTGRLYEYLRNDIMDAIPHQVRQFGGNKNLLRRNQYGATVSGPVRLPWVYDGRGRTFFSFSFEGTRERISQSTLLTLPTDRQRLGDFSDLVDNAGAPLTIYDPATTRPNPQYDPRRPIAADNLQYLRDPCPANRIPLSRLDPVSRALVNLYPRANSSIGPFLSNNYWINSPFENRADGIISKLDHTLNQKQQMSLSLNYSRGLRKSPEYFPGPANSGAPNYSFDNGSIAYQHNYTASPQIVWTFRGSASYSGAATLANAAGADETDYPASLGLPGTFSKFFPRFYLNQYLSIGPQTAVFNDRNYVYTGSTSVAINRKEHNFTLTVFGQRRFVNTYIPSYPAGLFYFGNALTGLPGVRNTGNSFASFLLGMAYRAEQAVIEQPSYYRNNFFEVNLGEQYRIRPGWTASFSLSVETAMPRIEKYDRQSTVALDRINPVNNRPGALIFANLNGVGRALQPSTVRAEPGAGLAINPWNDRRTVVRINYNLTFDNYPLYGRHFGTQGFNAAPVFISPNEQLQPALYLRNGLPQNFPRPPFLDPTAANGTDADYIDRSGHLPANHQWNVSIQRELPNAMAIEARYNGWRSQDIFVDGMIRLNAVPLENLRFGEQLYDDTFRNSLRPYPQYRNLDLGGLYPAGDLEGHSLTVTMDQRLTGGLFGRATYRFAKVLDNYSSGVPQDPGNLAEEWSLSTSDIRHSLQVSYTYELPFGKGKWFFADDEMVARLLGGWSLSGLTTIRGGSPLIFRPLFNRTGGVVSNLRVNLVPGVNPRVENPTAERWFNPEAFAQPDDFTLGNGPRTHPQLRTPGEQFHHLSLTKRIELTSDTSLEFVTEAFNFPNQANLNDPDTRIGSDENPNLNAGRIIGSTGGRVMQVGLRILF
;
A
#
# COMPACT_ATOMS: atom_id res chain seq x y z
N MET A 1 -10.91 31.95 -9.51
CA MET A 1 -12.10 31.10 -9.23
C MET A 1 -12.76 30.82 -10.57
N ASP A 2 -12.43 29.72 -11.14
CA ASP A 2 -12.74 29.41 -12.53
C ASP A 2 -14.05 28.60 -12.62
N ARG A 3 -14.95 29.02 -13.52
CA ARG A 3 -16.31 28.48 -13.70
C ARG A 3 -16.39 27.05 -14.27
N ARG A 4 -15.30 26.28 -14.23
CA ARG A 4 -15.23 24.91 -14.75
C ARG A 4 -15.55 23.79 -13.74
N GLU A 5 -15.77 24.09 -12.49
CA GLU A 5 -15.90 23.09 -11.41
C GLU A 5 -17.33 22.54 -11.14
N ILE A 6 -18.38 23.03 -11.84
CA ILE A 6 -19.76 22.66 -11.51
C ILE A 6 -20.31 21.49 -12.41
N LYS A 7 -19.52 20.99 -13.37
CA LYS A 7 -20.01 19.96 -14.32
C LYS A 7 -19.89 18.49 -13.89
N VAL A 8 -19.32 18.20 -12.74
CA VAL A 8 -19.07 16.80 -12.32
C VAL A 8 -20.30 16.17 -11.64
N VAL A 9 -21.05 16.94 -10.89
CA VAL A 9 -22.25 16.43 -10.17
C VAL A 9 -23.39 16.03 -11.10
N PRO A 10 -23.71 16.76 -12.17
CA PRO A 10 -24.72 16.34 -13.13
C PRO A 10 -24.37 15.05 -13.90
N THR A 11 -23.08 14.79 -14.13
CA THR A 11 -22.64 13.59 -14.87
C THR A 11 -22.81 12.31 -14.03
N ILE A 12 -22.64 12.38 -12.70
CA ILE A 12 -22.89 11.24 -11.81
C ILE A 12 -24.38 10.92 -11.73
N LEU A 13 -25.23 11.93 -11.60
CA LEU A 13 -26.68 11.77 -11.57
C LEU A 13 -27.25 11.33 -12.94
N GLY A 14 -26.75 11.85 -14.05
CA GLY A 14 -27.14 11.45 -15.39
C GLY A 14 -26.78 9.99 -15.72
N ASN A 15 -25.61 9.54 -15.27
CA ASN A 15 -25.19 8.14 -15.45
C ASN A 15 -25.96 7.18 -14.53
N LEU A 16 -26.42 7.62 -13.37
CA LEU A 16 -27.27 6.79 -12.48
C LEU A 16 -28.65 6.53 -13.10
N PHE A 17 -29.26 7.54 -13.74
CA PHE A 17 -30.52 7.37 -14.47
C PHE A 17 -30.36 6.43 -15.69
N LEU A 18 -29.25 6.51 -16.40
CA LEU A 18 -28.93 5.61 -17.51
C LEU A 18 -28.71 4.17 -17.04
N LEU A 19 -28.14 3.96 -15.84
CA LEU A 19 -27.91 2.63 -15.27
C LEU A 19 -29.22 1.96 -14.83
N ILE A 20 -30.15 2.72 -14.25
CA ILE A 20 -31.47 2.22 -13.90
C ILE A 20 -32.26 1.83 -15.18
N SER A 21 -32.13 2.60 -16.24
CA SER A 21 -32.74 2.27 -17.55
C SER A 21 -32.03 1.09 -18.24
N LEU A 22 -30.74 0.93 -18.14
CA LEU A 22 -29.97 -0.19 -18.72
C LEU A 22 -30.18 -1.51 -17.95
N CYS A 23 -30.33 -1.49 -16.64
CA CYS A 23 -30.71 -2.68 -15.88
C CYS A 23 -32.11 -3.18 -16.20
N VAL A 24 -33.04 -2.28 -16.56
CA VAL A 24 -34.41 -2.64 -16.97
C VAL A 24 -34.44 -3.12 -18.42
N SER A 25 -33.57 -2.61 -19.32
CA SER A 25 -33.58 -2.97 -20.73
C SER A 25 -32.80 -4.24 -21.10
N THR A 26 -31.89 -4.70 -20.25
CA THR A 26 -31.14 -5.97 -20.47
C THR A 26 -31.90 -7.22 -20.02
N PHE A 27 -32.96 -7.09 -19.24
CA PHE A 27 -33.83 -8.20 -18.88
C PHE A 27 -35.06 -8.40 -19.82
N GLY A 28 -35.15 -7.68 -20.91
CA GLY A 28 -36.33 -7.64 -21.80
C GLY A 28 -36.22 -8.34 -23.13
N GLN A 29 -35.21 -9.18 -23.38
CA GLN A 29 -35.18 -9.96 -24.64
C GLN A 29 -34.84 -11.43 -24.39
N GLY A 30 -35.84 -12.22 -24.10
CA GLY A 30 -35.84 -13.66 -24.14
C GLY A 30 -37.24 -14.15 -24.52
N SER A 31 -37.35 -14.70 -25.70
CA SER A 31 -38.59 -15.16 -26.35
C SER A 31 -39.24 -16.35 -25.61
N PRO A 32 -40.55 -16.60 -25.81
CA PRO A 32 -41.37 -17.43 -24.96
C PRO A 32 -41.32 -18.90 -25.35
N VAL A 33 -41.26 -19.77 -24.35
CA VAL A 33 -41.69 -21.16 -24.51
C VAL A 33 -42.82 -21.44 -23.53
N GLN A 34 -43.89 -21.93 -24.10
CA GLN A 34 -45.17 -22.27 -23.49
C GLN A 34 -45.13 -23.49 -22.59
N ASN A 35 -46.12 -23.48 -21.71
CA ASN A 35 -46.91 -24.57 -21.15
C ASN A 35 -46.63 -25.11 -19.74
N GLY A 36 -47.69 -25.00 -18.97
CA GLY A 36 -48.22 -26.05 -18.13
C GLY A 36 -48.46 -25.71 -16.63
N SER A 37 -49.57 -25.14 -16.31
CA SER A 37 -50.17 -25.21 -14.98
C SER A 37 -50.56 -26.65 -14.66
N PRO A 38 -50.65 -27.08 -13.40
CA PRO A 38 -51.94 -27.00 -12.78
C PRO A 38 -51.99 -26.53 -11.31
N SER A 39 -53.10 -25.92 -10.98
CA SER A 39 -53.67 -25.53 -9.74
C SER A 39 -53.88 -26.69 -8.77
N LEU A 40 -53.71 -26.45 -7.48
CA LEU A 40 -54.61 -27.04 -6.47
C LEU A 40 -54.72 -26.18 -5.23
N THR A 41 -55.92 -25.91 -4.89
CA THR A 41 -56.58 -25.22 -3.80
C THR A 41 -56.47 -25.98 -2.46
N GLY A 42 -56.55 -25.25 -1.34
CA GLY A 42 -56.88 -25.85 -0.06
C GLY A 42 -56.68 -24.93 1.14
N THR A 43 -57.63 -24.12 1.38
CA THR A 43 -58.38 -23.70 2.61
C THR A 43 -57.79 -23.96 3.98
N GLY A 44 -57.67 -22.91 4.81
CA GLY A 44 -58.52 -22.74 5.96
C GLY A 44 -57.88 -22.99 7.34
N GLY A 45 -58.00 -22.01 8.26
CA GLY A 45 -57.88 -22.24 9.68
C GLY A 45 -57.43 -21.04 10.51
N GLU A 46 -58.35 -20.35 11.06
CA GLU A 46 -58.24 -19.26 12.05
C GLU A 46 -57.62 -19.72 13.39
N GLY A 47 -57.03 -18.78 14.10
CA GLY A 47 -57.02 -18.85 15.53
C GLY A 47 -55.90 -18.17 16.34
N ALA A 48 -56.25 -17.01 16.90
CA ALA A 48 -55.83 -16.51 18.21
C ALA A 48 -54.46 -15.86 18.44
N THR A 49 -54.57 -14.59 18.62
CA THR A 49 -53.72 -13.58 19.30
C THR A 49 -53.03 -14.03 20.58
N THR A 50 -51.73 -13.80 20.71
CA THR A 50 -51.11 -13.29 21.93
C THR A 50 -49.87 -12.48 21.60
N ASN A 51 -49.89 -11.23 22.04
CA ASN A 51 -48.77 -10.30 22.03
C ASN A 51 -47.57 -10.83 22.84
N ARG A 52 -46.48 -11.14 22.18
CA ARG A 52 -45.13 -11.04 22.76
C ARG A 52 -44.15 -10.57 21.69
N ARG A 53 -43.54 -9.41 21.93
CA ARG A 53 -42.44 -8.89 21.15
C ARG A 53 -41.34 -9.96 20.97
N PRO A 54 -40.93 -10.30 19.77
CA PRO A 54 -39.71 -11.09 19.59
C PRO A 54 -38.52 -10.18 19.80
N ALA A 55 -37.61 -10.63 20.63
CA ALA A 55 -36.26 -10.09 20.71
C ALA A 55 -35.61 -10.19 19.34
N ARG A 56 -35.05 -9.09 18.89
CA ARG A 56 -34.29 -8.95 17.67
C ARG A 56 -33.13 -9.97 17.65
N PRO A 57 -32.95 -10.79 16.62
CA PRO A 57 -31.74 -11.55 16.48
C PRO A 57 -30.57 -10.56 16.28
N ALA A 58 -29.54 -10.69 17.10
CA ALA A 58 -28.29 -10.01 16.88
C ALA A 58 -27.82 -10.41 15.50
N SER A 59 -27.71 -9.44 14.59
CA SER A 59 -27.01 -9.60 13.34
C SER A 59 -25.59 -10.01 13.70
N ALA A 60 -25.19 -11.22 13.32
CA ALA A 60 -23.81 -11.61 13.31
C ALA A 60 -23.09 -10.69 12.30
N GLU A 61 -22.43 -9.66 12.81
CA GLU A 61 -21.38 -8.98 12.07
C GLU A 61 -20.29 -10.05 11.87
N THR A 62 -20.21 -10.57 10.69
CA THR A 62 -18.99 -11.19 10.19
C THR A 62 -17.93 -10.09 10.19
N GLU A 63 -17.10 -10.03 11.23
CA GLU A 63 -15.80 -9.43 11.12
C GLU A 63 -15.09 -10.20 10.01
N SER A 64 -15.10 -9.66 8.80
CA SER A 64 -14.18 -10.04 7.77
C SER A 64 -12.79 -9.86 8.38
N ALA A 65 -11.98 -10.91 8.34
CA ALA A 65 -10.54 -10.79 8.54
C ALA A 65 -10.05 -9.59 7.74
N PRO A 66 -9.14 -8.77 8.28
CA PRO A 66 -8.60 -7.66 7.51
C PRO A 66 -8.07 -8.23 6.21
N ALA A 67 -8.66 -7.82 5.11
CA ALA A 67 -8.11 -8.07 3.80
C ALA A 67 -6.64 -7.63 3.85
N PRO A 68 -5.70 -8.40 3.30
CA PRO A 68 -4.33 -7.95 3.19
C PRO A 68 -4.38 -6.60 2.50
N ALA A 69 -3.80 -5.59 3.15
CA ALA A 69 -3.74 -4.26 2.63
C ALA A 69 -3.22 -4.34 1.20
N SER A 70 -4.04 -3.97 0.24
CA SER A 70 -3.64 -3.82 -1.14
C SER A 70 -2.52 -2.79 -1.17
N SER A 71 -1.28 -3.25 -1.10
CA SER A 71 -0.08 -2.46 -1.37
C SER A 71 0.00 -2.25 -2.88
N GLY A 72 -0.88 -1.42 -3.40
CA GLY A 72 -0.83 -0.95 -4.78
C GLY A 72 0.10 0.24 -4.93
N GLU A 73 1.38 0.07 -4.65
CA GLU A 73 2.44 0.94 -5.15
C GLU A 73 3.62 0.06 -5.55
N ALA A 74 3.56 -0.44 -6.78
CA ALA A 74 4.75 -0.92 -7.45
C ALA A 74 5.63 0.30 -7.76
N SER A 75 6.51 0.64 -6.83
CA SER A 75 7.62 1.53 -7.03
C SER A 75 8.63 0.81 -7.89
N LEU A 76 8.77 1.21 -9.15
CA LEU A 76 9.94 0.91 -9.96
C LEU A 76 11.12 1.72 -9.39
N THR A 77 11.78 1.21 -8.37
CA THR A 77 13.04 1.74 -7.88
C THR A 77 14.18 0.82 -8.30
N PRO A 78 15.25 1.36 -8.89
CA PRO A 78 16.47 0.60 -9.00
C PRO A 78 17.00 0.32 -7.59
N ALA A 79 17.16 -0.95 -7.28
CA ALA A 79 17.76 -1.39 -6.03
C ALA A 79 19.19 -0.79 -5.95
N ASN A 80 19.45 0.03 -4.93
CA ASN A 80 20.72 0.15 -4.20
C ASN A 80 20.98 1.48 -3.49
N ALA A 81 20.00 2.37 -3.26
CA ALA A 81 20.28 3.55 -2.43
C ALA A 81 19.17 3.98 -1.45
N GLU A 82 18.00 3.34 -1.44
CA GLU A 82 16.83 3.86 -0.70
C GLU A 82 16.38 3.04 0.51
N THR A 83 17.09 1.97 0.88
CA THR A 83 16.69 1.12 2.02
C THR A 83 16.82 1.80 3.39
N GLN A 84 17.48 2.93 3.50
CA GLN A 84 17.57 3.68 4.77
C GLN A 84 16.52 4.79 4.93
N SER A 85 15.90 5.28 3.84
CA SER A 85 14.89 6.35 3.94
C SER A 85 13.44 5.84 3.95
N ALA A 86 13.16 4.64 3.45
CA ALA A 86 11.82 4.07 3.42
C ALA A 86 11.26 3.72 4.81
N GLY A 87 12.12 3.47 5.79
CA GLY A 87 11.71 3.23 7.19
C GLY A 87 11.12 4.47 7.87
N SER A 88 11.55 5.67 7.51
CA SER A 88 11.08 6.90 8.16
C SER A 88 9.77 7.46 7.58
N ALA A 89 9.46 7.18 6.31
CA ALA A 89 8.25 7.67 5.65
C ALA A 89 6.98 6.82 5.94
N ARG A 90 7.12 5.55 6.31
CA ARG A 90 5.99 4.68 6.70
C ARG A 90 5.40 5.02 8.07
N ARG A 91 6.16 5.63 8.94
CA ARG A 91 5.84 5.84 10.36
C ARG A 91 4.77 6.88 10.68
N PRO A 92 4.62 8.01 9.98
CA PRO A 92 3.49 8.90 10.20
C PRO A 92 2.14 8.29 9.85
N ALA A 93 2.11 7.41 8.82
CA ALA A 93 0.90 6.72 8.40
C ALA A 93 0.47 5.62 9.40
N GLU A 94 1.41 4.93 10.03
CA GLU A 94 1.14 3.93 11.07
C GLU A 94 0.60 4.57 12.34
N LEU A 95 1.17 5.69 12.76
CA LEU A 95 0.64 6.44 13.89
C LEU A 95 -0.75 7.00 13.61
N GLN A 96 -1.01 7.45 12.38
CA GLN A 96 -2.36 7.88 11.99
C GLN A 96 -3.35 6.72 12.01
N ARG A 97 -3.00 5.54 11.53
CA ARG A 97 -3.84 4.34 11.63
C ARG A 97 -4.12 3.97 13.07
N ALA A 98 -3.10 3.98 13.93
CA ALA A 98 -3.26 3.72 15.36
C ALA A 98 -4.16 4.76 16.05
N LEU A 99 -4.07 6.03 15.65
CA LEU A 99 -4.94 7.12 16.09
C LEU A 99 -6.40 6.91 15.67
N GLU A 100 -6.63 6.54 14.43
CA GLU A 100 -7.97 6.26 13.92
C GLU A 100 -8.56 5.00 14.55
N GLU A 101 -7.76 3.96 14.66
CA GLU A 101 -8.15 2.71 15.32
C GLU A 101 -8.49 2.92 16.81
N PHE A 102 -7.66 3.68 17.53
CA PHE A 102 -7.93 4.08 18.90
C PHE A 102 -9.25 4.84 19.02
N ARG A 103 -9.48 5.83 18.16
CA ARG A 103 -10.73 6.61 18.15
C ARG A 103 -11.94 5.75 17.80
N LEU A 104 -11.81 4.87 16.82
CA LEU A 104 -12.88 3.95 16.44
C LEU A 104 -13.23 2.97 17.58
N GLN A 105 -12.22 2.44 18.25
CA GLN A 105 -12.43 1.53 19.38
C GLN A 105 -13.04 2.25 20.58
N ILE A 106 -12.52 3.42 20.96
CA ILE A 106 -13.08 4.23 22.04
C ILE A 106 -14.48 4.72 21.67
N GLY A 107 -14.72 5.13 20.43
CA GLY A 107 -16.06 5.49 19.96
C GLY A 107 -17.04 4.33 20.09
N LYS A 108 -16.68 3.14 19.66
CA LYS A 108 -17.49 1.91 19.84
C LYS A 108 -17.75 1.58 21.33
N LEU A 109 -16.79 1.86 22.20
CA LEU A 109 -16.90 1.64 23.63
C LEU A 109 -17.78 2.69 24.34
N SER A 110 -17.71 3.96 23.92
CA SER A 110 -18.49 5.06 24.53
C SER A 110 -19.95 5.08 24.08
N ASP A 111 -20.23 4.63 22.85
CA ASP A 111 -21.59 4.59 22.29
C ASP A 111 -22.48 3.47 22.85
N GLY A 112 -21.93 2.57 23.65
CA GLY A 112 -22.69 1.50 24.30
C GLY A 112 -23.77 1.98 25.28
N LYS A 113 -23.77 3.24 25.72
CA LYS A 113 -24.73 3.82 26.66
C LYS A 113 -25.87 4.64 26.04
N LYS A 114 -25.59 5.28 24.90
CA LYS A 114 -26.66 5.94 24.10
C LYS A 114 -26.41 5.49 22.66
N GLY A 115 -27.37 4.72 22.13
CA GLY A 115 -27.24 4.09 20.81
C GLY A 115 -26.55 4.99 19.81
N SER A 116 -25.57 4.39 19.14
CA SER A 116 -24.73 4.98 18.10
C SER A 116 -25.45 6.04 17.27
N THR A 117 -25.04 7.29 17.40
CA THR A 117 -25.57 8.40 16.61
C THR A 117 -25.21 8.31 15.12
N LEU A 118 -24.41 7.33 14.72
CA LEU A 118 -24.03 7.10 13.33
C LEU A 118 -24.82 6.00 12.61
N VAL A 119 -25.57 5.15 13.31
CA VAL A 119 -26.35 4.09 12.67
C VAL A 119 -27.70 3.91 13.37
N GLY A 120 -28.75 4.49 12.79
CA GLY A 120 -30.09 3.93 12.85
C GLY A 120 -30.95 4.10 14.09
N GLY A 121 -30.64 5.00 15.01
CA GLY A 121 -31.62 5.44 16.02
C GLY A 121 -32.60 6.43 15.40
N ARG A 122 -33.84 6.05 15.17
CA ARG A 122 -34.92 6.96 14.76
C ARG A 122 -35.29 7.91 15.91
N GLN A 123 -34.39 8.85 16.25
CA GLN A 123 -34.73 9.92 17.19
C GLN A 123 -35.51 10.99 16.44
N ASN A 124 -36.67 11.39 16.96
CA ASN A 124 -37.48 12.49 16.40
C ASN A 124 -36.94 13.88 16.78
N SER A 125 -35.73 13.97 17.37
CA SER A 125 -35.00 15.19 17.71
C SER A 125 -33.77 15.36 16.82
N LEU A 126 -33.36 16.60 16.60
CA LEU A 126 -32.12 16.93 15.99
C LEU A 126 -30.99 16.64 17.00
N THR A 127 -29.96 15.95 16.56
CA THR A 127 -28.78 15.64 17.35
C THR A 127 -27.54 15.97 16.53
N GLY A 128 -26.49 16.38 17.21
CA GLY A 128 -25.27 16.73 16.47
C GLY A 128 -24.03 16.80 17.33
N ARG A 129 -22.91 16.98 16.63
CA ARG A 129 -21.61 17.16 17.24
C ARG A 129 -20.79 18.13 16.40
N LEU A 130 -20.21 19.13 17.07
CA LEU A 130 -19.16 19.97 16.52
C LEU A 130 -17.86 19.61 17.25
N TYR A 131 -16.74 19.59 16.55
CA TYR A 131 -15.48 19.28 17.20
C TYR A 131 -14.28 19.89 16.48
N GLU A 132 -13.25 20.17 17.29
CA GLU A 132 -11.91 20.53 16.81
C GLU A 132 -10.87 19.82 17.66
N TYR A 133 -9.84 19.29 16.99
CA TYR A 133 -8.65 18.72 17.59
C TYR A 133 -7.42 19.45 17.11
N LEU A 134 -6.57 19.83 18.06
CA LEU A 134 -5.33 20.52 17.84
C LEU A 134 -4.15 19.63 18.24
N ARG A 135 -3.20 19.51 17.35
CA ARG A 135 -1.92 18.87 17.62
C ARG A 135 -0.79 19.81 17.25
N ASN A 136 0.16 19.96 18.17
CA ASN A 136 1.33 20.79 17.99
C ASN A 136 2.55 20.07 18.55
N ASP A 137 3.68 20.10 17.85
CA ASP A 137 4.93 19.48 18.28
C ASP A 137 5.42 19.96 19.65
N ILE A 138 5.00 21.12 20.12
CA ILE A 138 5.34 21.63 21.45
C ILE A 138 4.92 20.68 22.57
N MET A 139 3.80 19.96 22.36
CA MET A 139 3.25 18.98 23.31
C MET A 139 3.89 17.60 23.17
N ASP A 140 4.62 17.35 22.08
CA ASP A 140 5.21 16.06 21.79
C ASP A 140 6.58 15.91 22.48
N ALA A 141 6.91 14.70 22.91
CA ALA A 141 8.25 14.38 23.39
C ALA A 141 9.26 14.33 22.25
N ILE A 142 10.51 14.63 22.53
CA ILE A 142 11.61 14.39 21.58
C ILE A 142 11.77 12.86 21.45
N PRO A 143 11.70 12.29 20.22
CA PRO A 143 11.94 10.87 20.02
C PRO A 143 13.30 10.44 20.56
N HIS A 144 13.39 9.23 21.13
CA HIS A 144 14.62 8.74 21.76
C HIS A 144 15.83 8.82 20.80
N GLN A 145 15.67 8.37 19.57
CA GLN A 145 16.73 8.41 18.55
C GLN A 145 17.21 9.85 18.28
N VAL A 146 16.28 10.81 18.17
CA VAL A 146 16.61 12.22 17.93
C VAL A 146 17.38 12.79 19.09
N ARG A 147 16.97 12.47 20.33
CA ARG A 147 17.66 12.89 21.55
C ARG A 147 19.07 12.31 21.66
N GLN A 148 19.25 11.05 21.29
CA GLN A 148 20.54 10.37 21.34
C GLN A 148 21.61 11.06 20.47
N PHE A 149 21.19 11.62 19.34
CA PHE A 149 22.07 12.36 18.44
C PHE A 149 22.04 13.90 18.64
N GLY A 150 21.49 14.36 19.75
CA GLY A 150 21.44 15.80 20.08
C GLY A 150 20.55 16.63 19.17
N GLY A 151 19.66 15.99 18.39
CA GLY A 151 18.77 16.64 17.44
C GLY A 151 17.52 17.22 18.09
N ASN A 152 16.84 18.09 17.33
CA ASN A 152 15.55 18.66 17.69
C ASN A 152 14.40 17.90 17.02
N LYS A 153 13.22 17.89 17.65
CA LYS A 153 12.03 17.29 17.07
C LYS A 153 11.54 18.07 15.84
N ASN A 154 10.91 17.34 14.92
CA ASN A 154 10.32 17.95 13.73
C ASN A 154 9.12 18.83 14.12
N LEU A 155 8.95 19.95 13.42
CA LEU A 155 7.76 20.77 13.54
C LEU A 155 6.54 20.02 13.02
N LEU A 156 5.47 19.98 13.82
CA LEU A 156 4.19 19.41 13.43
C LEU A 156 3.06 20.31 13.91
N ARG A 157 2.15 20.65 12.99
CA ARG A 157 0.89 21.33 13.28
C ARG A 157 -0.23 20.65 12.54
N ARG A 158 -1.26 20.23 13.29
CA ARG A 158 -2.44 19.61 12.70
C ARG A 158 -3.69 20.12 13.37
N ASN A 159 -4.64 20.53 12.55
CA ASN A 159 -6.00 20.85 12.94
C ASN A 159 -6.94 19.87 12.25
N GLN A 160 -7.84 19.25 13.02
CA GLN A 160 -8.89 18.39 12.52
C GLN A 160 -10.20 18.88 13.12
N TYR A 161 -11.10 19.30 12.27
CA TYR A 161 -12.39 19.89 12.69
C TYR A 161 -13.52 19.28 11.89
N GLY A 162 -14.71 19.28 12.51
CA GLY A 162 -15.86 18.71 11.82
C GLY A 162 -17.19 18.97 12.51
N ALA A 163 -18.21 18.66 11.76
CA ALA A 163 -19.60 18.76 12.20
C ALA A 163 -20.37 17.49 11.78
N THR A 164 -21.19 16.97 12.69
CA THR A 164 -22.15 15.90 12.37
C THR A 164 -23.52 16.34 12.86
N VAL A 165 -24.53 16.23 12.02
CA VAL A 165 -25.91 16.57 12.34
C VAL A 165 -26.81 15.45 11.81
N SER A 166 -27.75 14.99 12.61
CA SER A 166 -28.72 13.95 12.23
C SER A 166 -30.07 14.21 12.87
N GLY A 167 -31.15 13.79 12.20
CA GLY A 167 -32.49 13.94 12.70
C GLY A 167 -33.57 13.76 11.62
N PRO A 168 -34.84 14.00 11.96
CA PRO A 168 -35.92 13.97 10.99
C PRO A 168 -35.81 15.15 10.01
N VAL A 169 -36.11 14.90 8.74
CA VAL A 169 -36.23 15.98 7.73
C VAL A 169 -37.50 16.80 8.07
N ARG A 170 -37.33 18.09 8.40
CA ARG A 170 -38.42 19.00 8.68
C ARG A 170 -38.29 20.25 7.83
N LEU A 171 -39.21 20.46 6.91
CA LEU A 171 -39.33 21.66 6.15
C LEU A 171 -40.56 22.41 6.65
N PRO A 172 -40.42 23.57 7.34
CA PRO A 172 -41.55 24.29 7.88
C PRO A 172 -42.64 24.47 6.82
N TRP A 173 -43.86 24.17 7.22
CA TRP A 173 -45.10 24.21 6.43
C TRP A 173 -45.17 23.31 5.20
N VAL A 174 -44.09 22.62 4.81
CA VAL A 174 -44.01 21.80 3.59
C VAL A 174 -44.02 20.31 3.92
N TYR A 175 -43.17 19.90 4.89
CA TYR A 175 -42.94 18.47 5.13
C TYR A 175 -42.52 18.19 6.58
N ASP A 176 -43.20 17.27 7.26
CA ASP A 176 -42.81 16.70 8.54
C ASP A 176 -42.44 15.23 8.37
N GLY A 177 -41.16 14.96 8.38
CA GLY A 177 -40.58 13.63 8.20
C GLY A 177 -40.39 12.85 9.50
N ARG A 178 -40.91 13.32 10.66
CA ARG A 178 -40.82 12.55 11.92
C ARG A 178 -41.42 11.16 11.75
N GLY A 179 -40.66 10.14 12.18
CA GLY A 179 -41.06 8.74 12.02
C GLY A 179 -40.91 8.18 10.58
N ARG A 180 -40.64 9.01 9.58
CA ARG A 180 -40.60 8.61 8.15
C ARG A 180 -39.29 8.90 7.43
N THR A 181 -38.76 10.12 7.56
CA THR A 181 -37.58 10.55 6.77
C THR A 181 -36.56 11.12 7.71
N PHE A 182 -35.38 10.50 7.70
CA PHE A 182 -34.25 10.85 8.54
C PHE A 182 -33.04 11.18 7.67
N PHE A 183 -32.28 12.19 8.05
CA PHE A 183 -31.00 12.50 7.44
C PHE A 183 -29.87 12.38 8.47
N SER A 184 -28.70 12.11 7.97
CA SER A 184 -27.43 12.27 8.68
C SER A 184 -26.45 12.95 7.74
N PHE A 185 -25.78 13.97 8.23
CA PHE A 185 -24.75 14.72 7.52
C PHE A 185 -23.52 14.84 8.39
N SER A 186 -22.36 14.56 7.84
CA SER A 186 -21.07 14.71 8.49
C SER A 186 -20.09 15.40 7.55
N PHE A 187 -19.38 16.40 8.07
CA PHE A 187 -18.27 17.05 7.43
C PHE A 187 -17.05 16.94 8.31
N GLU A 188 -15.88 16.65 7.73
CA GLU A 188 -14.60 16.69 8.41
C GLU A 188 -13.54 17.35 7.52
N GLY A 189 -12.74 18.24 8.12
CA GLY A 189 -11.60 18.88 7.50
C GLY A 189 -10.32 18.59 8.27
N THR A 190 -9.23 18.29 7.56
CA THR A 190 -7.89 18.13 8.14
C THR A 190 -6.92 19.11 7.46
N ARG A 191 -6.12 19.78 8.26
CA ARG A 191 -5.03 20.67 7.83
C ARG A 191 -3.78 20.27 8.61
N GLU A 192 -2.80 19.72 7.91
CA GLU A 192 -1.59 19.21 8.53
C GLU A 192 -0.35 19.77 7.85
N ARG A 193 0.62 20.14 8.64
CA ARG A 193 1.94 20.61 8.21
C ARG A 193 2.99 19.93 9.07
N ILE A 194 3.86 19.18 8.41
CA ILE A 194 4.98 18.48 9.02
C ILE A 194 6.23 18.95 8.33
N SER A 195 7.21 19.46 9.09
CA SER A 195 8.52 19.79 8.53
C SER A 195 9.50 18.70 8.92
N GLN A 196 10.25 18.23 7.95
CA GLN A 196 11.31 17.28 8.14
C GLN A 196 12.63 17.92 7.74
N SER A 197 13.55 17.94 8.68
CA SER A 197 14.92 18.36 8.39
C SER A 197 15.63 17.26 7.59
N THR A 198 16.26 17.67 6.51
CA THR A 198 16.97 16.77 5.62
C THR A 198 18.35 17.34 5.32
N LEU A 199 19.37 16.50 5.39
CA LEU A 199 20.74 16.82 4.97
C LEU A 199 20.96 16.24 3.58
N LEU A 200 21.44 17.09 2.66
CA LEU A 200 21.64 16.75 1.25
C LEU A 200 23.04 17.19 0.84
N THR A 201 23.53 16.58 -0.23
CA THR A 201 24.82 16.93 -0.82
C THR A 201 24.60 17.73 -2.10
N LEU A 202 25.08 18.97 -2.12
CA LEU A 202 25.12 19.84 -3.29
C LEU A 202 26.56 19.95 -3.83
N PRO A 203 26.74 20.22 -5.13
CA PRO A 203 28.05 20.58 -5.66
C PRO A 203 28.56 21.87 -5.00
N THR A 204 29.84 21.89 -4.67
CA THR A 204 30.49 23.11 -4.14
C THR A 204 30.58 24.20 -5.21
N ASP A 205 30.79 25.45 -4.80
CA ASP A 205 30.96 26.55 -5.77
C ASP A 205 32.14 26.32 -6.71
N ARG A 206 33.19 25.61 -6.26
CA ARG A 206 34.34 25.19 -7.12
C ARG A 206 33.91 24.11 -8.13
N GLN A 207 33.24 23.08 -7.66
CA GLN A 207 32.77 22.00 -8.54
C GLN A 207 31.82 22.50 -9.63
N ARG A 208 30.95 23.49 -9.30
CA ARG A 208 30.06 24.14 -10.30
C ARG A 208 30.83 24.80 -11.45
N LEU A 209 32.08 25.22 -11.21
CA LEU A 209 32.96 25.81 -12.18
C LEU A 209 33.93 24.78 -12.82
N GLY A 210 33.74 23.48 -12.55
CA GLY A 210 34.58 22.40 -13.05
C GLY A 210 35.87 22.19 -12.25
N ASP A 211 36.05 22.84 -11.10
CA ASP A 211 37.21 22.68 -10.22
C ASP A 211 36.95 21.62 -9.16
N PHE A 212 37.54 20.44 -9.29
CA PHE A 212 37.44 19.31 -8.37
C PHE A 212 38.69 19.12 -7.52
N SER A 213 39.54 20.16 -7.40
CA SER A 213 40.79 20.07 -6.64
C SER A 213 40.61 19.85 -5.16
N ASP A 214 39.41 20.10 -4.62
CA ASP A 214 38.97 19.88 -3.23
C ASP A 214 38.27 18.53 -3.01
N LEU A 215 38.15 17.70 -4.04
CA LEU A 215 37.40 16.44 -3.98
C LEU A 215 38.23 15.39 -3.22
N VAL A 216 37.66 14.78 -2.22
CA VAL A 216 38.23 13.69 -1.44
C VAL A 216 37.30 12.50 -1.35
N ASP A 217 37.82 11.32 -1.11
CA ASP A 217 37.03 10.13 -0.81
C ASP A 217 36.55 10.09 0.65
N ASN A 218 35.88 9.01 1.03
CA ASN A 218 35.37 8.83 2.39
C ASN A 218 36.47 8.68 3.46
N ALA A 219 37.70 8.43 3.06
CA ALA A 219 38.86 8.36 3.95
C ALA A 219 39.63 9.69 4.02
N GLY A 220 39.21 10.71 3.26
CA GLY A 220 39.87 12.01 3.19
C GLY A 220 41.03 12.06 2.22
N ALA A 221 41.26 10.99 1.42
CA ALA A 221 42.30 10.98 0.39
C ALA A 221 41.80 11.73 -0.86
N PRO A 222 42.70 12.48 -1.57
CA PRO A 222 42.34 13.17 -2.79
C PRO A 222 41.76 12.22 -3.84
N LEU A 223 40.64 12.56 -4.43
CA LEU A 223 39.96 11.77 -5.44
C LEU A 223 40.17 12.41 -6.83
N THR A 224 40.77 11.64 -7.74
CA THR A 224 41.15 12.12 -9.07
C THR A 224 40.00 11.91 -10.07
N ILE A 225 39.73 12.94 -10.88
CA ILE A 225 38.90 12.82 -12.08
C ILE A 225 39.80 12.66 -13.31
N TYR A 226 39.39 11.80 -14.22
CA TYR A 226 40.10 11.47 -15.42
C TYR A 226 39.36 12.00 -16.64
N ASP A 227 40.15 12.33 -17.68
CA ASP A 227 39.62 12.82 -18.95
C ASP A 227 39.15 11.65 -19.84
N PRO A 228 37.84 11.47 -20.05
CA PRO A 228 37.34 10.36 -20.89
C PRO A 228 37.76 10.47 -22.36
N ALA A 229 38.13 11.66 -22.85
CA ALA A 229 38.60 11.83 -24.20
C ALA A 229 40.00 11.23 -24.43
N THR A 230 40.76 10.93 -23.37
CA THR A 230 42.09 10.32 -23.42
C THR A 230 42.06 8.80 -23.29
N THR A 231 40.86 8.19 -23.27
CA THR A 231 40.71 6.75 -23.14
C THR A 231 41.42 6.01 -24.29
N ARG A 232 42.34 5.11 -23.93
CA ARG A 232 43.10 4.31 -24.88
C ARG A 232 43.39 2.91 -24.35
N PRO A 233 43.49 1.87 -25.18
CA PRO A 233 43.88 0.54 -24.75
C PRO A 233 45.27 0.58 -24.06
N ASN A 234 45.43 -0.24 -23.03
CA ASN A 234 46.74 -0.39 -22.37
C ASN A 234 47.56 -1.47 -23.06
N PRO A 235 48.72 -1.14 -23.65
CA PRO A 235 49.58 -2.12 -24.32
C PRO A 235 50.16 -3.18 -23.37
N GLN A 236 50.15 -2.92 -22.06
CA GLN A 236 50.70 -3.81 -21.03
C GLN A 236 49.60 -4.67 -20.32
N TYR A 237 48.34 -4.60 -20.81
CA TYR A 237 47.26 -5.38 -20.26
C TYR A 237 47.47 -6.88 -20.48
N ASP A 238 47.48 -7.64 -19.41
CA ASP A 238 47.47 -9.11 -19.45
C ASP A 238 46.02 -9.64 -19.24
N PRO A 239 45.40 -10.21 -20.30
CA PRO A 239 44.02 -10.72 -20.19
C PRO A 239 43.89 -11.99 -19.31
N ARG A 240 45.01 -12.56 -18.84
CA ARG A 240 45.04 -13.70 -17.93
C ARG A 240 44.95 -13.27 -16.47
N ARG A 241 45.11 -11.99 -16.19
CA ARG A 241 45.00 -11.42 -14.84
C ARG A 241 43.74 -10.59 -14.71
N PRO A 242 43.11 -10.57 -13.52
CA PRO A 242 41.98 -9.68 -13.25
C PRO A 242 42.31 -8.22 -13.55
N ILE A 243 41.32 -7.45 -13.98
CA ILE A 243 41.46 -6.00 -14.13
C ILE A 243 41.62 -5.39 -12.74
N ALA A 244 42.74 -4.76 -12.49
CA ALA A 244 43.11 -4.11 -11.24
C ALA A 244 44.01 -2.90 -11.51
N ALA A 245 44.34 -2.12 -10.46
CA ALA A 245 45.18 -0.93 -10.62
C ALA A 245 46.56 -1.20 -11.24
N ASP A 246 47.09 -2.41 -11.09
CA ASP A 246 48.33 -2.89 -11.66
C ASP A 246 48.15 -3.65 -12.97
N ASN A 247 46.90 -3.88 -13.43
CA ASN A 247 46.58 -4.57 -14.68
C ASN A 247 45.36 -3.93 -15.37
N LEU A 248 45.52 -2.66 -15.74
CA LEU A 248 44.44 -1.91 -16.39
C LEU A 248 44.27 -2.34 -17.84
N GLN A 249 43.03 -2.55 -18.27
CA GLN A 249 42.72 -2.80 -19.68
C GLN A 249 42.76 -1.51 -20.52
N TYR A 250 42.35 -0.39 -19.91
CA TYR A 250 42.34 0.92 -20.55
C TYR A 250 43.04 1.95 -19.67
N LEU A 251 43.75 2.87 -20.31
CA LEU A 251 44.37 4.03 -19.68
C LEU A 251 43.55 5.28 -19.92
N ARG A 252 43.55 6.17 -18.94
CA ARG A 252 43.05 7.55 -19.04
C ARG A 252 44.03 8.49 -18.36
N ASP A 253 44.16 9.69 -18.88
CA ASP A 253 44.97 10.72 -18.26
C ASP A 253 44.14 11.49 -17.23
N PRO A 254 44.70 11.86 -16.05
CA PRO A 254 44.01 12.68 -15.09
C PRO A 254 43.78 14.08 -15.68
N CYS A 255 42.65 14.68 -15.33
CA CYS A 255 42.39 16.08 -15.66
C CYS A 255 43.43 16.99 -15.01
N PRO A 256 44.08 17.92 -15.79
CA PRO A 256 45.11 18.81 -15.25
C PRO A 256 44.62 19.57 -14.01
N ALA A 257 45.39 19.50 -12.90
CA ALA A 257 45.03 20.07 -11.61
C ALA A 257 43.61 19.69 -11.11
N ASN A 258 43.11 18.53 -11.51
CA ASN A 258 41.76 18.00 -11.21
C ASN A 258 40.62 18.96 -11.66
N ARG A 259 40.81 19.61 -12.85
CA ARG A 259 39.89 20.63 -13.38
C ARG A 259 39.39 20.30 -14.78
N ILE A 260 38.10 20.56 -15.02
CA ILE A 260 37.46 20.52 -16.32
C ILE A 260 37.44 21.96 -16.88
N PRO A 261 38.01 22.24 -18.05
CA PRO A 261 37.93 23.57 -18.65
C PRO A 261 36.49 23.99 -18.92
N LEU A 262 36.15 25.25 -18.68
CA LEU A 262 34.79 25.79 -18.88
C LEU A 262 34.29 25.62 -20.33
N SER A 263 35.18 25.61 -21.31
CA SER A 263 34.85 25.39 -22.73
C SER A 263 34.36 23.96 -23.03
N ARG A 264 34.63 23.02 -22.14
CA ARG A 264 34.21 21.61 -22.28
C ARG A 264 32.90 21.29 -21.56
N LEU A 265 32.40 22.22 -20.77
CA LEU A 265 31.12 22.04 -20.04
C LEU A 265 29.96 21.98 -21.03
N ASP A 266 29.11 20.97 -20.85
CA ASP A 266 27.91 20.78 -21.67
C ASP A 266 26.94 21.95 -21.48
N PRO A 267 26.35 22.54 -22.53
CA PRO A 267 25.47 23.68 -22.43
C PRO A 267 24.19 23.40 -21.60
N VAL A 268 23.62 22.17 -21.70
CA VAL A 268 22.44 21.76 -20.91
C VAL A 268 22.83 21.67 -19.44
N SER A 269 23.95 21.04 -19.11
CA SER A 269 24.45 20.97 -17.75
C SER A 269 24.73 22.35 -17.15
N ARG A 270 25.26 23.29 -17.92
CA ARG A 270 25.50 24.67 -17.47
C ARG A 270 24.21 25.41 -17.12
N ALA A 271 23.16 25.21 -17.92
CA ALA A 271 21.84 25.77 -17.61
C ALA A 271 21.28 25.19 -16.28
N LEU A 272 21.44 23.88 -16.08
CA LEU A 272 20.96 23.17 -14.89
C LEU A 272 21.76 23.49 -13.62
N VAL A 273 23.07 23.69 -13.72
CA VAL A 273 23.93 24.04 -12.56
C VAL A 273 23.44 25.30 -11.84
N ASN A 274 22.93 26.26 -12.59
CA ASN A 274 22.43 27.54 -12.04
C ASN A 274 21.13 27.35 -11.20
N LEU A 275 20.45 26.22 -11.34
CA LEU A 275 19.24 25.91 -10.56
C LEU A 275 19.57 25.40 -9.16
N TYR A 276 20.80 24.91 -8.90
CA TYR A 276 21.18 24.46 -7.57
C TYR A 276 21.22 25.62 -6.56
N PRO A 277 20.59 25.47 -5.39
CA PRO A 277 20.82 26.37 -4.28
C PRO A 277 22.30 26.29 -3.82
N ARG A 278 22.76 27.28 -3.10
CA ARG A 278 24.08 27.24 -2.48
C ARG A 278 24.09 26.36 -1.24
N ALA A 279 25.20 25.72 -0.97
CA ALA A 279 25.42 25.03 0.30
C ALA A 279 25.25 26.00 1.47
N ASN A 280 24.58 25.55 2.54
CA ASN A 280 24.28 26.35 3.72
C ASN A 280 24.77 25.70 5.01
N SER A 281 25.48 24.59 4.92
CA SER A 281 25.96 23.79 6.03
C SER A 281 27.36 23.24 5.73
N SER A 282 28.12 22.96 6.78
CA SER A 282 29.39 22.27 6.70
C SER A 282 29.44 21.04 7.63
N ILE A 283 28.27 20.47 7.91
CA ILE A 283 28.08 19.44 8.95
C ILE A 283 28.70 18.10 8.55
N GLY A 284 28.74 17.79 7.25
CA GLY A 284 29.25 16.49 6.78
C GLY A 284 30.75 16.47 6.54
N PRO A 285 31.40 15.31 6.69
CA PRO A 285 32.78 15.11 6.27
C PRO A 285 32.89 15.21 4.74
N PHE A 286 34.05 15.57 4.25
CA PHE A 286 34.42 15.49 2.82
C PHE A 286 33.49 16.26 1.88
N LEU A 287 32.99 17.42 2.31
CA LEU A 287 32.08 18.28 1.57
C LEU A 287 30.70 17.65 1.23
N SER A 288 30.40 16.48 1.80
CA SER A 288 29.08 15.89 1.73
C SER A 288 28.14 16.44 2.83
N ASN A 289 26.82 16.23 2.66
CA ASN A 289 25.82 16.73 3.61
C ASN A 289 25.95 18.24 3.90
N ASN A 290 26.28 19.01 2.86
CA ASN A 290 26.56 20.44 2.95
C ASN A 290 25.34 21.35 2.76
N TYR A 291 24.16 20.75 2.62
CA TYR A 291 22.91 21.48 2.49
C TYR A 291 21.85 20.95 3.46
N TRP A 292 21.53 21.76 4.44
CA TRP A 292 20.47 21.47 5.36
C TRP A 292 19.21 22.25 4.95
N ILE A 293 18.10 21.53 4.84
CA ILE A 293 16.81 22.11 4.53
C ILE A 293 15.72 21.56 5.46
N ASN A 294 14.82 22.45 5.87
CA ASN A 294 13.62 22.11 6.61
C ASN A 294 12.39 22.51 5.79
N SER A 295 11.99 21.63 4.88
CA SER A 295 10.88 21.90 3.97
C SER A 295 9.60 21.23 4.45
N PRO A 296 8.46 21.94 4.51
CA PRO A 296 7.21 21.39 5.00
C PRO A 296 6.55 20.45 3.98
N PHE A 297 6.05 19.37 4.50
CA PHE A 297 5.03 18.55 3.88
C PHE A 297 3.66 19.08 4.32
N GLU A 298 2.78 19.39 3.40
CA GLU A 298 1.42 19.84 3.70
C GLU A 298 0.40 18.80 3.22
N ASN A 299 -0.56 18.50 4.09
CA ASN A 299 -1.70 17.64 3.77
C ASN A 299 -3.00 18.39 4.11
N ARG A 300 -3.89 18.50 3.13
CA ARG A 300 -5.23 19.09 3.28
C ARG A 300 -6.24 18.06 2.79
N ALA A 301 -7.21 17.74 3.61
CA ALA A 301 -8.28 16.83 3.25
C ALA A 301 -9.60 17.34 3.77
N ASP A 302 -10.64 17.22 2.97
CA ASP A 302 -12.02 17.54 3.33
C ASP A 302 -12.91 16.38 2.92
N GLY A 303 -13.84 15.98 3.79
CA GLY A 303 -14.75 14.87 3.55
C GLY A 303 -16.20 15.21 3.95
N ILE A 304 -17.14 14.70 3.17
CA ILE A 304 -18.57 14.81 3.42
C ILE A 304 -19.16 13.40 3.36
N ILE A 305 -19.94 13.05 4.36
CA ILE A 305 -20.77 11.85 4.36
C ILE A 305 -22.21 12.29 4.62
N SER A 306 -23.11 11.87 3.77
CA SER A 306 -24.55 12.16 3.92
C SER A 306 -25.36 10.90 3.73
N LYS A 307 -26.42 10.74 4.52
CA LYS A 307 -27.35 9.63 4.40
C LYS A 307 -28.78 10.13 4.54
N LEU A 308 -29.68 9.62 3.72
CA LEU A 308 -31.09 9.86 3.78
C LEU A 308 -31.84 8.52 3.87
N ASP A 309 -32.57 8.30 4.94
CA ASP A 309 -33.42 7.13 5.13
C ASP A 309 -34.90 7.55 5.02
N HIS A 310 -35.67 6.85 4.18
CA HIS A 310 -37.07 7.13 3.98
C HIS A 310 -37.91 5.85 4.12
N THR A 311 -38.92 5.89 4.98
CA THR A 311 -39.94 4.85 5.11
C THR A 311 -41.15 5.26 4.28
N LEU A 312 -41.27 4.67 3.06
CA LEU A 312 -42.37 4.96 2.16
C LEU A 312 -43.72 4.48 2.75
N ASN A 313 -43.71 3.26 3.30
CA ASN A 313 -44.80 2.65 4.02
C ASN A 313 -44.28 1.54 4.94
N GLN A 314 -45.16 0.81 5.62
CA GLN A 314 -44.78 -0.27 6.55
C GLN A 314 -43.99 -1.41 5.89
N LYS A 315 -44.11 -1.56 4.55
CA LYS A 315 -43.42 -2.62 3.77
C LYS A 315 -42.20 -2.14 3.05
N GLN A 316 -41.99 -0.82 2.90
CA GLN A 316 -40.95 -0.30 2.03
C GLN A 316 -40.07 0.74 2.74
N GLN A 317 -38.77 0.50 2.73
CA GLN A 317 -37.77 1.40 3.27
C GLN A 317 -36.68 1.63 2.24
N MET A 318 -36.27 2.89 2.07
CA MET A 318 -35.25 3.32 1.16
C MET A 318 -34.13 4.02 1.92
N SER A 319 -32.89 3.86 1.45
CA SER A 319 -31.72 4.55 1.98
C SER A 319 -30.87 5.03 0.82
N LEU A 320 -30.49 6.29 0.87
CA LEU A 320 -29.52 6.90 -0.06
C LEU A 320 -28.33 7.40 0.74
N SER A 321 -27.12 7.00 0.37
CA SER A 321 -25.88 7.46 0.99
C SER A 321 -24.98 8.12 -0.04
N LEU A 322 -24.37 9.23 0.34
CA LEU A 322 -23.37 9.96 -0.42
C LEU A 322 -22.11 10.06 0.44
N ASN A 323 -20.97 9.71 -0.15
CA ASN A 323 -19.66 9.94 0.43
C ASN A 323 -18.80 10.69 -0.59
N TYR A 324 -18.16 11.76 -0.18
CA TYR A 324 -17.23 12.53 -1.01
C TYR A 324 -16.04 12.96 -0.17
N SER A 325 -14.85 12.78 -0.70
CA SER A 325 -13.63 13.28 -0.08
C SER A 325 -12.68 13.86 -1.12
N ARG A 326 -12.00 14.92 -0.75
CA ARG A 326 -11.00 15.60 -1.58
C ARG A 326 -9.77 15.89 -0.74
N GLY A 327 -8.59 15.69 -1.31
CA GLY A 327 -7.34 16.01 -0.65
C GLY A 327 -6.31 16.61 -1.58
N LEU A 328 -5.40 17.35 -0.97
CA LEU A 328 -4.24 17.95 -1.59
C LEU A 328 -3.01 17.61 -0.74
N ARG A 329 -2.01 17.02 -1.36
CA ARG A 329 -0.72 16.71 -0.74
C ARG A 329 0.37 17.49 -1.44
N LYS A 330 1.06 18.35 -0.68
CA LYS A 330 2.27 19.04 -1.14
C LYS A 330 3.48 18.37 -0.53
N SER A 331 4.40 17.99 -1.36
CA SER A 331 5.68 17.39 -0.97
C SER A 331 6.71 18.47 -0.64
N PRO A 332 7.78 18.11 0.12
CA PRO A 332 8.88 19.02 0.39
C PRO A 332 9.52 19.58 -0.87
N GLU A 333 9.85 20.84 -0.86
CA GLU A 333 10.59 21.51 -1.93
C GLU A 333 12.07 21.61 -1.53
N TYR A 334 12.93 20.90 -2.27
CA TYR A 334 14.39 20.96 -2.11
C TYR A 334 15.01 22.01 -3.02
N PHE A 335 14.33 22.30 -4.15
CA PHE A 335 14.63 23.35 -5.10
C PHE A 335 13.38 24.20 -5.33
N PRO A 336 13.52 25.48 -5.64
CA PRO A 336 12.39 26.27 -6.11
C PRO A 336 11.96 25.83 -7.52
N GLY A 337 10.65 25.78 -7.74
CA GLY A 337 10.05 25.57 -9.06
C GLY A 337 10.18 24.14 -9.63
N PRO A 338 10.20 23.99 -10.97
CA PRO A 338 10.09 22.69 -11.65
C PRO A 338 11.32 21.80 -11.52
N ALA A 339 12.46 22.37 -11.13
CA ALA A 339 13.68 21.62 -10.85
C ALA A 339 13.63 20.81 -9.55
N ASN A 340 12.56 20.97 -8.75
CA ASN A 340 12.42 20.27 -7.48
C ASN A 340 12.59 18.76 -7.64
N SER A 341 13.53 18.19 -6.90
CA SER A 341 13.85 16.77 -6.92
C SER A 341 12.99 15.92 -6.00
N GLY A 342 12.10 16.53 -5.24
CA GLY A 342 11.15 15.86 -4.37
C GLY A 342 10.05 15.12 -5.15
N ALA A 343 9.22 14.39 -4.40
CA ALA A 343 8.02 13.82 -4.96
C ALA A 343 7.09 14.93 -5.50
N PRO A 344 6.32 14.69 -6.57
CA PRO A 344 5.40 15.69 -7.08
C PRO A 344 4.26 15.94 -6.11
N ASN A 345 3.72 17.15 -6.14
CA ASN A 345 2.47 17.45 -5.46
C ASN A 345 1.33 16.69 -6.15
N TYR A 346 0.36 16.18 -5.40
CA TYR A 346 -0.78 15.52 -5.99
C TYR A 346 -2.09 15.81 -5.27
N SER A 347 -3.18 15.73 -6.03
CA SER A 347 -4.54 15.76 -5.52
C SER A 347 -5.20 14.40 -5.66
N PHE A 348 -6.12 14.14 -4.77
CA PHE A 348 -7.03 13.01 -4.89
C PHE A 348 -8.46 13.46 -4.60
N ASP A 349 -9.41 12.82 -5.27
CA ASP A 349 -10.83 12.99 -5.04
C ASP A 349 -11.53 11.64 -5.15
N ASN A 350 -12.42 11.36 -4.20
CA ASN A 350 -13.19 10.13 -4.16
C ASN A 350 -14.66 10.47 -3.92
N GLY A 351 -15.52 9.76 -4.60
CA GLY A 351 -16.95 9.93 -4.41
C GLY A 351 -17.68 8.58 -4.51
N SER A 352 -18.72 8.41 -3.73
CA SER A 352 -19.62 7.28 -3.88
C SER A 352 -21.05 7.66 -3.56
N ILE A 353 -21.97 7.08 -4.32
CA ILE A 353 -23.39 7.11 -4.07
C ILE A 353 -23.88 5.68 -3.97
N ALA A 354 -24.67 5.38 -2.95
CA ALA A 354 -25.26 4.05 -2.77
C ALA A 354 -26.72 4.18 -2.41
N TYR A 355 -27.53 3.37 -3.08
CA TYR A 355 -28.96 3.25 -2.85
C TYR A 355 -29.31 1.85 -2.36
N GLN A 356 -30.20 1.76 -1.39
CA GLN A 356 -30.78 0.51 -0.91
C GLN A 356 -32.29 0.64 -0.79
N HIS A 357 -33.01 -0.37 -1.25
CA HIS A 357 -34.44 -0.51 -1.08
C HIS A 357 -34.77 -1.87 -0.47
N ASN A 358 -35.46 -1.86 0.64
CA ASN A 358 -35.97 -3.05 1.30
C ASN A 358 -37.48 -3.10 1.10
N TYR A 359 -37.99 -4.20 0.58
CA TYR A 359 -39.41 -4.46 0.37
C TYR A 359 -39.84 -5.73 1.11
N THR A 360 -40.64 -5.59 2.11
CA THR A 360 -41.26 -6.68 2.86
C THR A 360 -42.58 -7.08 2.14
N ALA A 361 -42.44 -8.02 1.18
CA ALA A 361 -43.60 -8.47 0.40
C ALA A 361 -44.63 -9.16 1.27
N SER A 362 -44.15 -9.99 2.22
CA SER A 362 -44.97 -10.63 3.27
C SER A 362 -44.12 -10.78 4.54
N PRO A 363 -44.68 -11.18 5.67
CA PRO A 363 -43.91 -11.51 6.90
C PRO A 363 -42.79 -12.54 6.66
N GLN A 364 -42.92 -13.35 5.61
CA GLN A 364 -42.00 -14.41 5.25
C GLN A 364 -41.02 -14.01 4.17
N ILE A 365 -41.29 -12.97 3.35
CA ILE A 365 -40.49 -12.63 2.16
C ILE A 365 -40.04 -11.20 2.25
N VAL A 366 -38.70 -11.02 2.26
CA VAL A 366 -38.05 -9.72 2.19
C VAL A 366 -37.19 -9.65 0.96
N TRP A 367 -37.39 -8.62 0.18
CA TRP A 367 -36.59 -8.33 -1.01
C TRP A 367 -35.74 -7.08 -0.74
N THR A 368 -34.43 -7.19 -0.96
CA THR A 368 -33.50 -6.09 -0.86
C THR A 368 -32.84 -5.84 -2.21
N PHE A 369 -32.94 -4.63 -2.70
CA PHE A 369 -32.18 -4.15 -3.84
C PHE A 369 -31.12 -3.17 -3.39
N ARG A 370 -29.88 -3.26 -3.95
CA ARG A 370 -28.78 -2.33 -3.70
C ARG A 370 -28.13 -1.96 -5.02
N GLY A 371 -27.81 -0.68 -5.17
CA GLY A 371 -27.01 -0.17 -6.29
C GLY A 371 -25.99 0.84 -5.78
N SER A 372 -24.80 0.82 -6.32
CA SER A 372 -23.81 1.85 -6.02
C SER A 372 -22.98 2.24 -7.23
N ALA A 373 -22.53 3.49 -7.19
CA ALA A 373 -21.53 4.01 -8.10
C ALA A 373 -20.45 4.69 -7.26
N SER A 374 -19.20 4.35 -7.52
CA SER A 374 -18.07 4.98 -6.87
C SER A 374 -17.04 5.46 -7.89
N TYR A 375 -16.36 6.53 -7.52
CA TYR A 375 -15.30 7.16 -8.28
C TYR A 375 -14.10 7.38 -7.37
N SER A 376 -12.92 7.09 -7.87
CA SER A 376 -11.64 7.39 -7.22
C SER A 376 -10.71 7.99 -8.25
N GLY A 377 -10.21 9.19 -7.98
CA GLY A 377 -9.28 9.91 -8.83
C GLY A 377 -8.04 10.34 -8.08
N ALA A 378 -6.89 10.28 -8.74
CA ALA A 378 -5.67 10.88 -8.28
C ALA A 378 -4.89 11.47 -9.45
N ALA A 379 -4.33 12.65 -9.25
CA ALA A 379 -3.55 13.33 -10.27
C ALA A 379 -2.40 14.13 -9.66
N THR A 380 -1.25 14.15 -10.34
CA THR A 380 -0.19 15.10 -10.01
C THR A 380 -0.63 16.51 -10.31
N LEU A 381 -0.30 17.42 -9.39
CA LEU A 381 -0.49 18.85 -9.62
C LEU A 381 0.61 19.37 -10.51
N ALA A 382 0.22 20.18 -11.43
CA ALA A 382 1.00 20.69 -12.53
C ALA A 382 2.17 21.63 -12.17
N ASN A 383 2.42 21.91 -10.89
CA ASN A 383 3.51 22.81 -10.45
C ASN A 383 4.92 22.32 -10.83
N ALA A 384 5.05 21.01 -11.11
CA ALA A 384 6.32 20.42 -11.51
C ALA A 384 6.41 20.18 -13.01
N ALA A 385 5.35 20.46 -13.79
CA ALA A 385 5.23 19.85 -15.09
C ALA A 385 4.34 20.64 -16.05
N GLY A 386 4.79 21.84 -16.43
CA GLY A 386 4.21 22.52 -17.59
C GLY A 386 2.75 22.98 -17.46
N ALA A 387 2.31 23.32 -16.25
CA ALA A 387 1.04 24.04 -16.06
C ALA A 387 1.08 25.45 -16.68
N ASP A 388 2.28 25.97 -16.82
CA ASP A 388 2.59 27.28 -17.40
C ASP A 388 2.85 27.24 -18.90
N GLU A 389 2.59 26.09 -19.58
CA GLU A 389 2.85 25.83 -20.99
C GLU A 389 4.34 25.91 -21.38
N THR A 390 5.25 26.09 -20.46
CA THR A 390 6.69 26.16 -20.72
C THR A 390 7.22 24.82 -21.25
N ASP A 391 7.93 24.86 -22.36
CA ASP A 391 8.69 23.72 -22.86
C ASP A 391 10.05 23.70 -22.17
N TYR A 392 10.13 22.98 -21.05
CA TYR A 392 11.36 22.91 -20.26
C TYR A 392 12.53 22.27 -20.98
N PRO A 393 12.38 21.14 -21.71
CA PRO A 393 13.46 20.60 -22.51
C PRO A 393 14.01 21.61 -23.51
N ALA A 394 13.14 22.30 -24.25
CA ALA A 394 13.56 23.31 -25.20
C ALA A 394 14.28 24.49 -24.53
N SER A 395 13.78 24.96 -23.36
CA SER A 395 14.43 26.02 -22.57
C SER A 395 15.81 25.64 -22.03
N LEU A 396 16.06 24.35 -21.81
CA LEU A 396 17.34 23.80 -21.39
C LEU A 396 18.27 23.48 -22.58
N GLY A 397 17.79 23.58 -23.82
CA GLY A 397 18.52 23.16 -25.01
C GLY A 397 18.66 21.64 -25.11
N LEU A 398 17.74 20.86 -24.56
CA LEU A 398 17.75 19.40 -24.58
C LEU A 398 16.84 18.89 -25.70
N PRO A 399 17.35 18.37 -26.82
CA PRO A 399 16.55 17.90 -27.93
C PRO A 399 16.03 16.46 -27.71
N GLY A 400 15.11 16.01 -28.55
CA GLY A 400 14.67 14.62 -28.63
C GLY A 400 13.67 14.17 -27.55
N THR A 401 13.04 15.10 -26.85
CA THR A 401 12.01 14.78 -25.85
C THR A 401 10.61 14.79 -26.46
N PHE A 402 9.71 13.91 -25.95
CA PHE A 402 8.30 13.84 -26.38
C PHE A 402 7.35 14.63 -25.49
N SER A 403 7.86 15.35 -24.51
CA SER A 403 7.08 16.03 -23.52
C SER A 403 7.69 17.35 -23.13
N LYS A 404 6.86 18.32 -22.82
CA LYS A 404 7.27 19.66 -22.34
C LYS A 404 7.62 19.67 -20.85
N PHE A 405 7.45 18.58 -20.14
CA PHE A 405 7.71 18.50 -18.70
C PHE A 405 9.20 18.69 -18.38
N PHE A 406 9.49 19.02 -17.12
CA PHE A 406 10.88 19.12 -16.66
C PHE A 406 11.54 17.74 -16.62
N PRO A 407 12.70 17.52 -17.27
CA PRO A 407 13.42 16.25 -17.26
C PRO A 407 13.98 15.94 -15.86
N ARG A 408 14.29 14.69 -15.59
CA ARG A 408 15.00 14.29 -14.37
C ARG A 408 16.46 13.97 -14.65
N PHE A 409 17.35 14.52 -13.84
CA PHE A 409 18.78 14.25 -13.87
C PHE A 409 19.17 13.63 -12.53
N TYR A 410 19.47 12.33 -12.57
CA TYR A 410 19.89 11.55 -11.40
C TYR A 410 21.42 11.58 -11.30
N LEU A 411 21.92 12.14 -10.20
CA LEU A 411 23.35 12.22 -9.92
C LEU A 411 23.68 11.34 -8.71
N ASN A 412 24.53 10.37 -8.90
CA ASN A 412 25.04 9.57 -7.79
C ASN A 412 25.78 10.50 -6.79
N GLN A 413 25.53 10.33 -5.49
CA GLN A 413 26.08 11.13 -4.39
C GLN A 413 25.58 12.58 -4.25
N TYR A 414 24.99 13.19 -5.27
CA TYR A 414 24.48 14.56 -5.22
C TYR A 414 22.95 14.59 -5.31
N LEU A 415 22.39 15.68 -4.81
CA LEU A 415 20.96 15.93 -4.98
C LEU A 415 20.59 15.98 -6.45
N SER A 416 19.70 15.11 -6.87
CA SER A 416 19.20 15.04 -8.25
C SER A 416 18.41 16.30 -8.62
N ILE A 417 18.29 16.62 -9.88
CA ILE A 417 17.50 17.74 -10.42
C ILE A 417 16.27 17.17 -11.13
N GLY A 418 15.11 17.81 -10.93
CA GLY A 418 13.85 17.42 -11.56
C GLY A 418 13.02 16.41 -10.73
N PRO A 419 11.72 16.34 -10.98
CA PRO A 419 10.77 15.57 -10.17
C PRO A 419 10.97 14.05 -10.31
N GLN A 420 10.64 13.30 -9.26
CA GLN A 420 10.74 11.83 -9.26
C GLN A 420 9.80 11.19 -10.27
N THR A 421 8.59 11.71 -10.42
CA THR A 421 7.60 11.29 -11.41
C THR A 421 6.90 12.54 -11.92
N ALA A 422 6.89 12.75 -13.23
CA ALA A 422 6.37 14.00 -13.77
C ALA A 422 4.85 14.03 -13.89
N VAL A 423 4.21 12.94 -14.31
CA VAL A 423 2.77 12.91 -14.63
C VAL A 423 2.11 11.68 -14.07
N PHE A 424 0.97 11.91 -13.45
CA PHE A 424 0.12 10.87 -12.92
C PHE A 424 -1.34 11.32 -13.06
N ASN A 425 -2.16 10.56 -13.76
CA ASN A 425 -3.60 10.78 -13.86
C ASN A 425 -4.32 9.43 -13.90
N ASP A 426 -4.92 9.07 -12.79
CA ASP A 426 -5.60 7.80 -12.60
C ASP A 426 -7.05 8.04 -12.16
N ARG A 427 -7.99 7.41 -12.85
CA ARG A 427 -9.43 7.56 -12.59
C ARG A 427 -10.11 6.21 -12.66
N ASN A 428 -10.66 5.81 -11.53
CA ASN A 428 -11.33 4.55 -11.36
C ASN A 428 -12.82 4.76 -11.09
N TYR A 429 -13.67 3.99 -11.77
CA TYR A 429 -15.10 3.96 -11.51
C TYR A 429 -15.53 2.52 -11.26
N VAL A 430 -16.36 2.32 -10.25
CA VAL A 430 -16.94 1.02 -9.91
C VAL A 430 -18.44 1.17 -9.79
N TYR A 431 -19.17 0.38 -10.57
CA TYR A 431 -20.61 0.28 -10.52
C TYR A 431 -20.98 -1.09 -9.99
N THR A 432 -21.86 -1.14 -8.98
CA THR A 432 -22.36 -2.41 -8.45
C THR A 432 -23.87 -2.43 -8.41
N GLY A 433 -24.43 -3.59 -8.62
CA GLY A 433 -25.85 -3.86 -8.42
C GLY A 433 -26.04 -5.20 -7.76
N SER A 434 -26.95 -5.30 -6.79
CA SER A 434 -27.35 -6.58 -6.23
C SER A 434 -28.83 -6.60 -5.90
N THR A 435 -29.39 -7.79 -6.01
CA THR A 435 -30.73 -8.07 -5.53
C THR A 435 -30.69 -9.32 -4.66
N SER A 436 -31.35 -9.28 -3.52
CA SER A 436 -31.40 -10.37 -2.57
C SER A 436 -32.82 -10.63 -2.12
N VAL A 437 -33.26 -11.87 -2.16
CA VAL A 437 -34.54 -12.34 -1.64
C VAL A 437 -34.30 -13.27 -0.46
N ALA A 438 -34.82 -12.90 0.69
CA ALA A 438 -34.82 -13.75 1.87
C ALA A 438 -36.24 -14.32 2.08
N ILE A 439 -36.32 -15.66 2.26
CA ILE A 439 -37.56 -16.39 2.43
C ILE A 439 -37.50 -17.17 3.76
N ASN A 440 -38.31 -16.73 4.73
CA ASN A 440 -38.42 -17.38 6.03
C ASN A 440 -39.58 -18.35 6.02
N ARG A 441 -39.29 -19.63 6.20
CA ARG A 441 -40.31 -20.69 6.23
C ARG A 441 -40.06 -21.66 7.37
N LYS A 442 -40.80 -21.48 8.46
CA LYS A 442 -40.69 -22.29 9.68
C LYS A 442 -39.22 -22.26 10.22
N GLU A 443 -38.56 -23.39 10.18
CA GLU A 443 -37.19 -23.57 10.65
C GLU A 443 -36.11 -23.16 9.60
N HIS A 444 -36.54 -22.86 8.37
CA HIS A 444 -35.65 -22.56 7.26
C HIS A 444 -35.67 -21.07 6.94
N ASN A 445 -34.48 -20.51 6.69
CA ASN A 445 -34.30 -19.18 6.14
C ASN A 445 -33.41 -19.29 4.89
N PHE A 446 -34.03 -19.17 3.73
CA PHE A 446 -33.34 -19.21 2.44
C PHE A 446 -33.01 -17.80 2.00
N THR A 447 -31.86 -17.62 1.40
CA THR A 447 -31.43 -16.37 0.78
C THR A 447 -30.88 -16.64 -0.61
N LEU A 448 -31.41 -15.92 -1.61
CA LEU A 448 -30.84 -15.87 -2.96
C LEU A 448 -30.35 -14.46 -3.19
N THR A 449 -29.07 -14.30 -3.54
CA THR A 449 -28.48 -13.02 -3.92
C THR A 449 -27.85 -13.13 -5.31
N VAL A 450 -28.14 -12.14 -6.16
CA VAL A 450 -27.46 -11.95 -7.43
C VAL A 450 -26.70 -10.62 -7.34
N PHE A 451 -25.42 -10.65 -7.66
CA PHE A 451 -24.53 -9.49 -7.61
C PHE A 451 -23.82 -9.32 -8.95
N GLY A 452 -23.68 -8.07 -9.37
CA GLY A 452 -22.91 -7.70 -10.54
C GLY A 452 -22.06 -6.47 -10.26
N GLN A 453 -20.84 -6.47 -10.80
CA GLN A 453 -19.91 -5.34 -10.71
C GLN A 453 -19.31 -5.06 -12.09
N ARG A 454 -19.15 -3.78 -12.39
CA ARG A 454 -18.37 -3.30 -13.53
C ARG A 454 -17.38 -2.25 -13.08
N ARG A 455 -16.11 -2.46 -13.40
CA ARG A 455 -15.01 -1.56 -13.04
C ARG A 455 -14.39 -0.95 -14.29
N PHE A 456 -14.13 0.34 -14.23
CA PHE A 456 -13.41 1.11 -15.24
C PHE A 456 -12.15 1.68 -14.61
N VAL A 457 -11.01 1.43 -15.23
CA VAL A 457 -9.71 2.01 -14.83
C VAL A 457 -9.20 2.79 -16.04
N ASN A 458 -9.14 4.11 -15.91
CA ASN A 458 -8.61 5.01 -16.91
C ASN A 458 -7.30 5.59 -16.36
N THR A 459 -6.20 5.29 -17.01
CA THR A 459 -4.88 5.60 -16.46
C THR A 459 -3.95 6.21 -17.50
N TYR A 460 -3.21 7.25 -17.08
CA TYR A 460 -2.16 7.88 -17.88
C TYR A 460 -1.01 8.23 -16.94
N ILE A 461 0.05 7.44 -16.97
CA ILE A 461 1.17 7.55 -16.03
C ILE A 461 2.48 7.25 -16.79
N PRO A 462 2.93 8.17 -17.64
CA PRO A 462 4.24 8.05 -18.27
C PRO A 462 5.34 8.24 -17.22
N SER A 463 6.26 7.29 -17.14
CA SER A 463 7.45 7.45 -16.34
C SER A 463 8.44 8.34 -17.10
N TYR A 464 8.77 9.49 -16.50
CA TYR A 464 9.74 10.44 -17.06
C TYR A 464 9.51 10.80 -18.55
N PRO A 465 8.36 11.39 -18.88
CA PRO A 465 8.00 11.64 -20.29
C PRO A 465 8.97 12.62 -21.00
N ALA A 466 9.69 13.44 -20.25
CA ALA A 466 10.75 14.32 -20.76
C ALA A 466 12.18 13.76 -20.64
N GLY A 467 12.29 12.50 -20.18
CA GLY A 467 13.55 11.80 -19.99
C GLY A 467 14.07 11.80 -18.56
N LEU A 468 14.74 10.70 -18.23
CA LEU A 468 15.54 10.53 -17.01
C LEU A 468 16.96 10.18 -17.43
N PHE A 469 17.92 10.95 -16.94
CA PHE A 469 19.34 10.84 -17.29
C PHE A 469 20.15 10.51 -16.04
N TYR A 470 21.01 9.49 -16.12
CA TYR A 470 21.79 9.00 -14.99
C TYR A 470 23.27 9.33 -15.16
N PHE A 471 23.87 9.88 -14.10
CA PHE A 471 25.28 10.27 -14.04
C PHE A 471 25.98 9.52 -12.90
N GLY A 472 27.03 8.79 -13.26
CA GLY A 472 27.86 8.03 -12.35
C GLY A 472 29.32 8.44 -12.40
N ASN A 473 30.14 7.83 -11.57
CA ASN A 473 31.56 8.15 -11.45
C ASN A 473 32.39 7.57 -12.59
N ALA A 474 32.03 6.41 -13.13
CA ALA A 474 32.88 5.61 -14.01
C ALA A 474 33.27 6.32 -15.30
N LEU A 475 32.40 7.19 -15.86
CA LEU A 475 32.72 7.93 -17.09
C LEU A 475 33.86 8.94 -16.92
N THR A 476 34.10 9.45 -15.71
CA THR A 476 35.23 10.31 -15.36
C THR A 476 36.21 9.63 -14.40
N GLY A 477 36.06 8.31 -14.20
CA GLY A 477 37.00 7.48 -13.43
C GLY A 477 38.05 6.82 -14.29
N LEU A 478 39.02 6.16 -13.67
CA LEU A 478 39.96 5.28 -14.32
C LEU A 478 39.31 3.90 -14.51
N PRO A 479 39.14 3.41 -15.75
CA PRO A 479 38.46 2.14 -15.98
C PRO A 479 39.11 0.99 -15.22
N GLY A 480 38.29 0.18 -14.50
CA GLY A 480 38.78 -0.93 -13.70
C GLY A 480 39.26 -0.53 -12.29
N VAL A 481 39.33 0.74 -11.95
CA VAL A 481 39.73 1.21 -10.61
C VAL A 481 38.53 1.84 -9.88
N ARG A 482 38.14 1.22 -8.80
CA ARG A 482 37.07 1.75 -7.92
C ARG A 482 37.54 3.04 -7.22
N ASN A 483 36.58 3.84 -6.77
CA ASN A 483 36.80 5.10 -6.05
C ASN A 483 37.61 6.14 -6.86
N THR A 484 37.42 6.17 -8.18
CA THR A 484 37.91 7.24 -9.06
C THR A 484 36.75 7.88 -9.80
N GLY A 485 36.94 9.11 -10.27
CA GLY A 485 35.90 9.85 -10.97
C GLY A 485 34.82 10.44 -10.06
N ASN A 486 33.92 11.20 -10.68
CA ASN A 486 32.86 11.87 -9.95
C ASN A 486 31.59 12.05 -10.82
N SER A 487 30.40 11.78 -10.25
CA SER A 487 29.15 11.86 -11.01
C SER A 487 28.79 13.28 -11.44
N PHE A 488 29.15 14.29 -10.66
CA PHE A 488 28.96 15.68 -11.05
C PHE A 488 29.90 16.13 -12.15
N ALA A 489 31.14 15.59 -12.18
CA ALA A 489 32.08 15.80 -13.31
C ALA A 489 31.53 15.20 -14.61
N SER A 490 31.00 13.98 -14.56
CA SER A 490 30.30 13.34 -15.69
C SER A 490 29.09 14.16 -16.15
N PHE A 491 28.31 14.70 -15.21
CA PHE A 491 27.17 15.58 -15.49
C PHE A 491 27.63 16.89 -16.16
N LEU A 492 28.68 17.53 -15.67
CA LEU A 492 29.21 18.77 -16.28
C LEU A 492 29.66 18.56 -17.72
N LEU A 493 30.18 17.38 -18.05
CA LEU A 493 30.54 16.99 -19.42
C LEU A 493 29.32 16.51 -20.24
N GLY A 494 28.12 16.48 -19.66
CA GLY A 494 26.88 16.04 -20.29
C GLY A 494 26.84 14.55 -20.61
N MET A 495 27.68 13.74 -19.98
CA MET A 495 27.88 12.32 -20.26
C MET A 495 26.96 11.47 -19.38
N ALA A 496 25.79 11.09 -19.89
CA ALA A 496 24.92 10.14 -19.20
C ALA A 496 25.34 8.69 -19.48
N TYR A 497 25.44 7.85 -18.44
CA TYR A 497 25.73 6.42 -18.65
C TYR A 497 24.47 5.61 -18.98
N ARG A 498 23.29 6.17 -18.62
CA ARG A 498 22.00 5.63 -18.94
C ARG A 498 21.02 6.77 -19.13
N ALA A 499 20.10 6.61 -20.06
CA ALA A 499 18.93 7.47 -20.19
C ALA A 499 17.70 6.63 -20.53
N GLU A 500 16.53 7.09 -20.13
CA GLU A 500 15.27 6.43 -20.40
C GLU A 500 14.14 7.44 -20.56
N GLN A 501 13.12 7.08 -21.32
CA GLN A 501 11.95 7.92 -21.57
C GLN A 501 10.74 7.03 -21.79
N ALA A 502 9.60 7.37 -21.20
CA ALA A 502 8.34 6.74 -21.54
C ALA A 502 7.61 7.54 -22.62
N VAL A 503 7.33 6.87 -23.73
CA VAL A 503 6.54 7.41 -24.83
C VAL A 503 5.16 6.76 -24.80
N ILE A 504 4.19 7.45 -24.19
CA ILE A 504 2.81 7.02 -24.05
C ILE A 504 1.95 8.06 -24.74
N GLU A 505 1.46 7.73 -25.93
CA GLU A 505 0.65 8.66 -26.72
C GLU A 505 -0.80 8.73 -26.26
N GLN A 506 -1.35 7.62 -25.78
CA GLN A 506 -2.76 7.49 -25.40
C GLN A 506 -2.94 6.86 -24.04
N PRO A 507 -3.86 7.38 -23.19
CA PRO A 507 -4.24 6.73 -21.94
C PRO A 507 -4.75 5.30 -22.15
N SER A 508 -4.57 4.43 -21.17
CA SER A 508 -5.17 3.08 -21.17
C SER A 508 -6.53 3.10 -20.47
N TYR A 509 -7.50 2.37 -21.05
CA TYR A 509 -8.89 2.33 -20.58
C TYR A 509 -9.32 0.89 -20.31
N TYR A 510 -9.02 0.37 -19.14
CA TYR A 510 -9.34 -1.00 -18.76
C TYR A 510 -10.78 -1.14 -18.27
N ARG A 511 -11.36 -2.31 -18.55
CA ARG A 511 -12.72 -2.71 -18.17
C ARG A 511 -12.68 -4.12 -17.61
N ASN A 512 -13.39 -4.33 -16.50
CA ASN A 512 -13.51 -5.62 -15.87
C ASN A 512 -14.95 -5.79 -15.39
N ASN A 513 -15.51 -6.99 -15.56
CA ASN A 513 -16.84 -7.36 -15.07
C ASN A 513 -16.70 -8.51 -14.08
N PHE A 514 -17.67 -8.61 -13.18
CA PHE A 514 -17.79 -9.67 -12.22
C PHE A 514 -19.27 -9.97 -11.96
N PHE A 515 -19.65 -11.22 -11.91
CA PHE A 515 -21.00 -11.67 -11.56
C PHE A 515 -20.93 -12.80 -10.54
N GLU A 516 -21.86 -12.78 -9.59
CA GLU A 516 -22.00 -13.77 -8.54
C GLU A 516 -23.48 -14.10 -8.31
N VAL A 517 -23.77 -15.36 -8.11
CA VAL A 517 -25.05 -15.86 -7.59
C VAL A 517 -24.76 -16.62 -6.32
N ASN A 518 -25.35 -16.17 -5.22
CA ASN A 518 -25.20 -16.81 -3.91
C ASN A 518 -26.53 -17.37 -3.45
N LEU A 519 -26.51 -18.64 -3.06
CA LEU A 519 -27.59 -19.37 -2.41
C LEU A 519 -27.18 -19.63 -0.96
N GLY A 520 -27.99 -19.21 -0.01
CA GLY A 520 -27.77 -19.44 1.40
C GLY A 520 -28.99 -20.08 2.07
N GLU A 521 -28.76 -20.95 3.03
CA GLU A 521 -29.77 -21.53 3.91
C GLU A 521 -29.29 -21.49 5.34
N GLN A 522 -30.19 -21.05 6.24
CA GLN A 522 -30.06 -21.26 7.68
C GLN A 522 -31.18 -22.17 8.14
N TYR A 523 -30.84 -23.34 8.62
CA TYR A 523 -31.76 -24.36 9.11
C TYR A 523 -31.66 -24.48 10.61
N ARG A 524 -32.77 -24.17 11.30
CA ARG A 524 -32.93 -24.39 12.75
C ARG A 524 -33.26 -25.85 13.00
N ILE A 525 -32.25 -26.65 13.29
CA ILE A 525 -32.42 -28.10 13.55
C ILE A 525 -33.31 -28.33 14.78
N ARG A 526 -33.05 -27.55 15.82
CA ARG A 526 -33.83 -27.52 17.07
C ARG A 526 -33.53 -26.22 17.85
N PRO A 527 -34.25 -25.87 18.89
CA PRO A 527 -33.92 -24.74 19.74
C PRO A 527 -32.44 -24.77 20.18
N GLY A 528 -31.70 -23.68 19.91
CA GLY A 528 -30.26 -23.58 20.19
C GLY A 528 -29.34 -24.27 19.20
N TRP A 529 -29.84 -24.90 18.15
CA TRP A 529 -29.00 -25.53 17.09
C TRP A 529 -29.38 -24.99 15.72
N THR A 530 -28.45 -24.38 15.05
CA THR A 530 -28.65 -23.82 13.71
C THR A 530 -27.51 -24.27 12.79
N ALA A 531 -27.81 -24.91 11.67
CA ALA A 531 -26.88 -25.14 10.58
C ALA A 531 -27.03 -24.02 9.53
N SER A 532 -25.96 -23.69 8.86
CA SER A 532 -25.94 -22.77 7.72
C SER A 532 -25.18 -23.38 6.57
N PHE A 533 -25.68 -23.22 5.36
CA PHE A 533 -25.06 -23.65 4.13
C PHE A 533 -25.08 -22.47 3.15
N SER A 534 -24.02 -22.31 2.37
CA SER A 534 -23.97 -21.35 1.30
C SER A 534 -23.25 -21.92 0.10
N LEU A 535 -23.68 -21.49 -1.07
CA LEU A 535 -23.00 -21.79 -2.33
C LEU A 535 -23.00 -20.51 -3.16
N SER A 536 -21.84 -19.90 -3.34
CA SER A 536 -21.65 -18.86 -4.34
C SER A 536 -21.13 -19.46 -5.64
N VAL A 537 -21.70 -19.04 -6.74
CA VAL A 537 -21.17 -19.31 -8.08
C VAL A 537 -20.79 -17.97 -8.66
N GLU A 538 -19.50 -17.79 -8.91
CA GLU A 538 -18.95 -16.55 -9.42
C GLU A 538 -18.33 -16.73 -10.80
N THR A 539 -18.33 -15.64 -11.59
CA THR A 539 -17.66 -15.57 -12.87
C THR A 539 -16.54 -14.51 -12.78
N ALA A 540 -15.32 -14.96 -12.79
CA ALA A 540 -14.16 -14.09 -12.88
C ALA A 540 -13.86 -13.80 -14.35
N MET A 541 -14.07 -12.54 -14.77
CA MET A 541 -13.76 -12.06 -16.10
C MET A 541 -12.46 -11.26 -16.07
N PRO A 542 -11.49 -11.55 -16.95
CA PRO A 542 -10.25 -10.77 -17.00
C PRO A 542 -10.51 -9.36 -17.51
N ARG A 543 -9.53 -8.49 -17.32
CA ARG A 543 -9.58 -7.15 -17.87
C ARG A 543 -9.52 -7.17 -19.41
N ILE A 544 -10.21 -6.24 -20.03
CA ILE A 544 -10.05 -5.88 -21.45
C ILE A 544 -9.71 -4.38 -21.54
N GLU A 545 -8.92 -4.00 -22.51
CA GLU A 545 -8.72 -2.59 -22.84
C GLU A 545 -9.77 -2.17 -23.88
N LYS A 546 -10.33 -0.98 -23.74
CA LYS A 546 -11.47 -0.50 -24.56
C LYS A 546 -11.20 -0.54 -26.07
N TYR A 547 -9.97 -0.26 -26.47
CA TYR A 547 -9.51 -0.19 -27.86
C TYR A 547 -8.55 -1.34 -28.21
N ASP A 548 -8.57 -2.43 -27.42
CA ASP A 548 -7.77 -3.64 -27.57
C ASP A 548 -6.24 -3.43 -27.48
N ARG A 549 -5.80 -2.34 -26.82
CA ARG A 549 -4.40 -1.97 -26.65
C ARG A 549 -3.73 -2.73 -25.50
N GLN A 550 -3.71 -4.05 -25.60
CA GLN A 550 -3.03 -4.95 -24.66
C GLN A 550 -2.13 -5.90 -25.40
N SER A 551 -1.02 -6.25 -24.76
CA SER A 551 -0.04 -7.21 -25.23
C SER A 551 0.50 -8.05 -24.08
N THR A 552 1.09 -9.18 -24.38
CA THR A 552 1.83 -10.05 -23.46
C THR A 552 2.82 -10.90 -24.24
N VAL A 553 3.84 -11.41 -23.58
CA VAL A 553 4.68 -12.43 -24.17
C VAL A 553 3.93 -13.77 -24.18
N ALA A 554 3.87 -14.44 -25.32
CA ALA A 554 3.46 -15.84 -25.41
C ALA A 554 4.73 -16.71 -25.40
N LEU A 555 4.88 -17.48 -24.33
CA LEU A 555 6.10 -18.27 -24.09
C LEU A 555 6.29 -19.41 -25.10
N ASP A 556 5.23 -19.84 -25.77
CA ASP A 556 5.17 -20.89 -26.79
C ASP A 556 5.33 -20.40 -28.23
N ARG A 557 5.23 -19.08 -28.46
CA ARG A 557 5.37 -18.49 -29.80
C ARG A 557 6.84 -18.24 -30.15
N ILE A 558 7.20 -18.56 -31.38
CA ILE A 558 8.57 -18.39 -31.87
C ILE A 558 8.83 -16.91 -32.23
N ASN A 559 9.90 -16.35 -31.65
CA ASN A 559 10.39 -15.02 -31.98
C ASN A 559 11.12 -15.05 -33.33
N PRO A 560 10.71 -14.26 -34.33
CA PRO A 560 11.23 -14.37 -35.68
C PRO A 560 12.71 -13.93 -35.85
N VAL A 561 13.27 -13.21 -34.85
CA VAL A 561 14.67 -12.75 -34.92
C VAL A 561 15.66 -13.83 -34.57
N ASN A 562 15.40 -14.61 -33.53
CA ASN A 562 16.35 -15.60 -33.01
C ASN A 562 15.86 -17.06 -33.09
N ASN A 563 14.67 -17.26 -33.65
CA ASN A 563 14.00 -18.56 -33.78
C ASN A 563 13.85 -19.33 -32.46
N ARG A 564 13.71 -18.58 -31.33
CA ARG A 564 13.49 -19.14 -29.98
C ARG A 564 12.07 -18.84 -29.48
N PRO A 565 11.54 -19.61 -28.55
CA PRO A 565 10.26 -19.32 -27.89
C PRO A 565 10.27 -17.94 -27.23
N GLY A 566 9.08 -17.34 -27.10
CA GLY A 566 8.87 -16.05 -26.49
C GLY A 566 8.75 -14.92 -27.53
N ALA A 567 7.51 -14.59 -27.89
CA ALA A 567 7.19 -13.48 -28.78
C ALA A 567 5.99 -12.71 -28.26
N LEU A 568 5.92 -11.40 -28.54
CA LEU A 568 4.74 -10.62 -28.18
C LEU A 568 3.53 -11.04 -29.00
N ILE A 569 2.39 -11.10 -28.31
CA ILE A 569 1.05 -11.20 -28.92
C ILE A 569 0.20 -10.01 -28.51
N PHE A 570 -0.73 -9.65 -29.34
CA PHE A 570 -1.57 -8.45 -29.18
C PHE A 570 -3.04 -8.85 -29.11
N ALA A 571 -3.79 -8.22 -28.21
CA ALA A 571 -5.23 -8.45 -28.09
C ALA A 571 -5.95 -8.14 -29.42
N ASN A 572 -6.94 -8.98 -29.77
CA ASN A 572 -7.75 -8.89 -30.98
C ASN A 572 -6.95 -8.89 -32.29
N LEU A 573 -5.76 -9.49 -32.30
CA LEU A 573 -4.91 -9.59 -33.50
C LEU A 573 -4.47 -11.05 -33.70
N ASN A 574 -4.42 -11.52 -34.97
CA ASN A 574 -3.90 -12.83 -35.36
C ASN A 574 -4.52 -14.02 -34.57
N GLY A 575 -5.83 -13.98 -34.32
CA GLY A 575 -6.56 -15.02 -33.60
C GLY A 575 -6.48 -14.96 -32.09
N VAL A 576 -5.82 -13.95 -31.53
CA VAL A 576 -5.82 -13.68 -30.07
C VAL A 576 -7.14 -13.00 -29.70
N GLY A 577 -7.78 -13.43 -28.61
CA GLY A 577 -8.99 -12.77 -28.10
C GLY A 577 -8.73 -11.37 -27.57
N ARG A 578 -9.80 -10.61 -27.31
CA ARG A 578 -9.72 -9.28 -26.66
C ARG A 578 -9.14 -9.35 -25.25
N ALA A 579 -9.51 -10.39 -24.50
CA ALA A 579 -8.93 -10.69 -23.20
C ALA A 579 -7.72 -11.60 -23.39
N LEU A 580 -6.65 -11.31 -22.68
CA LEU A 580 -5.42 -12.10 -22.73
C LEU A 580 -5.45 -13.30 -21.77
N GLN A 581 -6.43 -13.32 -20.86
CA GLN A 581 -6.66 -14.40 -19.88
C GLN A 581 -8.04 -15.03 -20.13
N PRO A 582 -8.28 -16.27 -19.74
CA PRO A 582 -9.58 -16.92 -19.84
C PRO A 582 -10.58 -16.37 -18.82
N SER A 583 -11.86 -16.39 -19.13
CA SER A 583 -12.92 -16.22 -18.13
C SER A 583 -13.14 -17.54 -17.41
N THR A 584 -13.29 -17.51 -16.09
CA THR A 584 -13.45 -18.69 -15.26
C THR A 584 -14.75 -18.63 -14.44
N VAL A 585 -15.39 -19.78 -14.24
CA VAL A 585 -16.56 -19.92 -13.36
C VAL A 585 -16.15 -20.78 -12.17
N ARG A 586 -16.52 -20.38 -10.98
CA ARG A 586 -16.10 -21.01 -9.73
C ARG A 586 -17.25 -21.17 -8.77
N ALA A 587 -17.20 -22.24 -7.99
CA ALA A 587 -18.16 -22.55 -6.95
C ALA A 587 -17.47 -22.43 -5.58
N GLU A 588 -18.08 -21.65 -4.69
CA GLU A 588 -17.59 -21.34 -3.37
C GLU A 588 -18.55 -21.86 -2.29
N PRO A 589 -18.33 -23.09 -1.81
CA PRO A 589 -19.15 -23.65 -0.75
C PRO A 589 -18.78 -23.09 0.62
N GLY A 590 -19.81 -22.90 1.44
CA GLY A 590 -19.68 -22.56 2.85
C GLY A 590 -20.62 -23.40 3.73
N ALA A 591 -20.16 -23.77 4.91
CA ALA A 591 -20.96 -24.49 5.88
C ALA A 591 -20.69 -23.99 7.29
N GLY A 592 -21.72 -23.93 8.12
CA GLY A 592 -21.60 -23.51 9.50
C GLY A 592 -22.56 -24.25 10.43
N LEU A 593 -22.18 -24.33 11.70
CA LEU A 593 -22.99 -24.91 12.77
C LEU A 593 -22.85 -24.04 14.02
N ALA A 594 -23.99 -23.55 14.53
CA ALA A 594 -24.06 -22.87 15.81
C ALA A 594 -24.89 -23.70 16.79
N ILE A 595 -24.31 -24.03 17.92
CA ILE A 595 -24.98 -24.86 18.95
C ILE A 595 -24.90 -24.21 20.33
N ASN A 596 -25.97 -24.37 21.08
CA ASN A 596 -26.02 -24.14 22.53
C ASN A 596 -26.05 -25.52 23.22
N PRO A 597 -24.89 -26.06 23.63
CA PRO A 597 -24.80 -27.46 24.06
C PRO A 597 -25.51 -27.72 25.36
N TRP A 598 -25.61 -26.71 26.25
CA TRP A 598 -26.25 -26.86 27.57
C TRP A 598 -27.66 -26.31 27.67
N ASN A 599 -28.19 -25.73 26.60
CA ASN A 599 -29.48 -25.04 26.56
C ASN A 599 -29.64 -23.94 27.64
N ASP A 600 -28.48 -23.41 28.10
CA ASP A 600 -28.40 -22.40 29.19
C ASP A 600 -28.49 -20.95 28.66
N ARG A 601 -28.62 -20.77 27.36
CA ARG A 601 -28.60 -19.49 26.64
C ARG A 601 -27.34 -18.62 26.89
N ARG A 602 -26.36 -19.14 27.63
CA ARG A 602 -25.11 -18.43 27.98
C ARG A 602 -23.92 -18.91 27.17
N THR A 603 -23.96 -20.15 26.66
CA THR A 603 -22.86 -20.73 25.93
C THR A 603 -23.27 -21.00 24.51
N VAL A 604 -22.42 -20.54 23.56
CA VAL A 604 -22.58 -20.81 22.11
C VAL A 604 -21.28 -21.31 21.55
N VAL A 605 -21.34 -22.45 20.86
CA VAL A 605 -20.23 -22.98 20.06
C VAL A 605 -20.56 -22.76 18.59
N ARG A 606 -19.59 -22.25 17.80
CA ARG A 606 -19.74 -22.07 16.35
C ARG A 606 -18.61 -22.74 15.64
N ILE A 607 -18.93 -23.39 14.56
CA ILE A 607 -18.01 -24.03 13.63
C ILE A 607 -18.35 -23.52 12.25
N ASN A 608 -17.37 -23.03 11.49
CA ASN A 608 -17.58 -22.55 10.12
C ASN A 608 -16.44 -22.99 9.23
N TYR A 609 -16.77 -23.22 7.97
CA TYR A 609 -15.84 -23.42 6.87
C TYR A 609 -16.33 -22.64 5.64
N ASN A 610 -15.41 -21.99 4.94
CA ASN A 610 -15.67 -21.31 3.68
C ASN A 610 -14.49 -21.54 2.72
N LEU A 611 -14.82 -21.74 1.45
CA LEU A 611 -13.90 -21.61 0.33
C LEU A 611 -14.27 -20.36 -0.46
N THR A 612 -13.29 -19.53 -0.78
CA THR A 612 -13.44 -18.34 -1.63
C THR A 612 -12.29 -18.26 -2.63
N PHE A 613 -12.52 -17.64 -3.77
CA PHE A 613 -11.49 -17.37 -4.76
C PHE A 613 -11.29 -15.86 -4.93
N ASP A 614 -10.05 -15.44 -5.19
CA ASP A 614 -9.78 -14.07 -5.58
C ASP A 614 -10.15 -13.85 -7.05
N ASN A 615 -10.42 -12.61 -7.40
CA ASN A 615 -10.65 -12.20 -8.77
C ASN A 615 -9.35 -11.92 -9.51
N TYR A 616 -9.42 -11.86 -10.86
CA TYR A 616 -8.31 -11.40 -11.67
C TYR A 616 -7.83 -10.02 -11.20
N PRO A 617 -6.51 -9.88 -11.01
CA PRO A 617 -5.94 -8.64 -10.58
C PRO A 617 -6.07 -7.58 -11.66
N LEU A 618 -6.18 -6.35 -11.22
CA LEU A 618 -5.98 -5.21 -12.10
C LEU A 618 -4.48 -4.93 -12.11
N TYR A 619 -3.80 -5.41 -13.15
CA TYR A 619 -2.40 -5.11 -13.38
C TYR A 619 -2.12 -3.61 -13.33
N GLY A 620 -0.89 -3.28 -12.96
CA GLY A 620 -0.42 -1.90 -12.92
C GLY A 620 -0.66 -1.17 -14.24
N ARG A 621 -0.90 0.04 -14.14
CA ARG A 621 -1.32 1.12 -15.05
C ARG A 621 -1.06 0.93 -16.53
N HIS A 622 0.19 0.70 -16.97
CA HIS A 622 0.56 0.46 -18.37
C HIS A 622 1.15 -0.94 -18.61
N PHE A 623 1.02 -1.83 -17.62
CA PHE A 623 1.47 -3.19 -17.75
C PHE A 623 0.67 -3.93 -18.83
N GLY A 624 1.36 -4.67 -19.69
CA GLY A 624 0.75 -5.37 -20.80
C GLY A 624 0.27 -4.44 -21.92
N THR A 625 1.06 -3.39 -22.24
CA THR A 625 0.75 -2.44 -23.31
C THR A 625 1.92 -2.22 -24.28
N GLN A 626 2.92 -3.09 -24.25
CA GLN A 626 4.07 -3.02 -25.15
C GLN A 626 3.64 -3.11 -26.61
N GLY A 627 4.29 -2.33 -27.47
CA GLY A 627 3.86 -2.12 -28.83
C GLY A 627 2.84 -1.00 -29.02
N PHE A 628 2.01 -0.72 -27.98
CA PHE A 628 1.14 0.46 -27.95
C PHE A 628 1.79 1.64 -27.21
N ASN A 629 2.78 1.35 -26.38
CA ASN A 629 3.65 2.30 -25.70
C ASN A 629 5.11 1.90 -25.93
N ALA A 630 6.05 2.83 -25.80
CA ALA A 630 7.47 2.56 -25.83
C ALA A 630 8.13 3.13 -24.59
N ALA A 631 9.13 2.41 -24.08
CA ALA A 631 9.99 2.86 -23.00
C ALA A 631 11.47 2.62 -23.38
N PRO A 632 12.00 3.37 -24.39
CA PRO A 632 13.37 3.19 -24.81
C PRO A 632 14.33 3.47 -23.66
N VAL A 633 15.31 2.59 -23.52
CA VAL A 633 16.41 2.70 -22.56
C VAL A 633 17.71 2.73 -23.34
N PHE A 634 18.51 3.76 -23.12
CA PHE A 634 19.81 3.94 -23.71
C PHE A 634 20.86 3.69 -22.63
N ILE A 635 21.74 2.74 -22.87
CA ILE A 635 22.77 2.33 -21.91
C ILE A 635 24.13 2.57 -22.53
N SER A 636 25.10 3.00 -21.72
CA SER A 636 26.49 3.12 -22.09
C SER A 636 27.00 1.79 -22.66
N PRO A 637 27.59 1.79 -23.85
CA PRO A 637 28.31 0.62 -24.35
C PRO A 637 29.62 0.42 -23.57
N ASN A 638 30.19 -0.76 -23.64
CA ASN A 638 31.52 -1.05 -23.12
C ASN A 638 31.73 -0.70 -21.64
N GLU A 639 30.81 -1.13 -20.76
CA GLU A 639 30.94 -0.96 -19.30
C GLU A 639 31.26 0.46 -18.84
N GLN A 640 30.65 1.45 -19.46
CA GLN A 640 30.82 2.88 -19.18
C GLN A 640 32.19 3.45 -19.61
N LEU A 641 32.87 2.85 -20.62
CA LEU A 641 33.97 3.50 -21.27
C LEU A 641 33.53 4.70 -22.11
N GLN A 642 32.33 4.60 -22.70
CA GLN A 642 31.71 5.67 -23.49
C GLN A 642 30.32 5.99 -22.88
N PRO A 643 29.86 7.24 -22.97
CA PRO A 643 28.53 7.56 -22.51
C PRO A 643 27.46 6.92 -23.39
N ALA A 644 26.27 6.65 -22.82
CA ALA A 644 25.09 6.29 -23.58
C ALA A 644 24.66 7.42 -24.52
N LEU A 645 24.79 8.66 -24.05
CA LEU A 645 24.57 9.88 -24.84
C LEU A 645 25.22 11.09 -24.17
N TYR A 646 25.37 12.16 -24.95
CA TYR A 646 25.66 13.50 -24.44
C TYR A 646 24.36 14.32 -24.36
N LEU A 647 24.14 15.08 -23.28
CA LEU A 647 22.93 15.88 -23.11
C LEU A 647 22.68 16.84 -24.28
N ARG A 648 23.70 17.50 -24.79
CA ARG A 648 23.61 18.39 -25.97
C ARG A 648 23.06 17.72 -27.22
N ASN A 649 23.21 16.41 -27.36
CA ASN A 649 22.68 15.64 -28.47
C ASN A 649 21.26 15.13 -28.21
N GLY A 650 20.80 15.18 -26.93
CA GLY A 650 19.51 14.77 -26.48
C GLY A 650 19.25 13.27 -26.55
N LEU A 651 17.97 12.90 -26.50
CA LEU A 651 17.55 11.51 -26.57
C LEU A 651 17.56 11.00 -28.02
N PRO A 652 18.18 9.83 -28.30
CA PRO A 652 18.13 9.22 -29.63
C PRO A 652 16.70 8.96 -30.09
N GLN A 653 16.44 9.16 -31.39
CA GLN A 653 15.12 9.00 -32.02
C GLN A 653 14.98 7.71 -32.84
N ASN A 654 15.99 6.85 -32.82
CA ASN A 654 16.09 5.64 -33.64
C ASN A 654 15.48 4.41 -32.95
N PHE A 655 14.28 4.55 -32.36
CA PHE A 655 13.54 3.44 -31.82
C PHE A 655 12.15 3.32 -32.48
N PRO A 656 11.52 2.12 -32.50
CA PRO A 656 10.20 1.92 -33.05
C PRO A 656 9.16 2.77 -32.30
N ARG A 657 8.44 3.61 -33.01
CA ARG A 657 7.38 4.45 -32.41
C ARG A 657 6.07 3.69 -32.29
N PRO A 658 5.33 3.85 -31.18
CA PRO A 658 3.99 3.27 -31.04
C PRO A 658 2.98 3.91 -32.02
N PRO A 659 1.98 3.14 -32.55
CA PRO A 659 1.85 1.70 -32.36
C PRO A 659 2.83 0.90 -33.23
N PHE A 660 3.58 0.01 -32.62
CA PHE A 660 4.48 -0.90 -33.31
C PHE A 660 4.11 -2.34 -32.92
N LEU A 661 3.14 -2.92 -33.66
CA LEU A 661 2.52 -4.22 -33.34
C LEU A 661 3.31 -5.36 -34.00
N ASP A 662 4.56 -5.46 -33.63
CA ASP A 662 5.48 -6.50 -34.10
C ASP A 662 5.81 -7.47 -32.97
N PRO A 663 5.85 -8.80 -33.21
CA PRO A 663 6.20 -9.79 -32.19
C PRO A 663 7.55 -9.53 -31.52
N THR A 664 8.41 -8.73 -32.11
CA THR A 664 9.77 -8.40 -31.64
C THR A 664 9.86 -7.05 -30.89
N ALA A 665 8.75 -6.34 -30.73
CA ALA A 665 8.72 -4.97 -30.22
C ALA A 665 9.36 -4.81 -28.82
N ALA A 666 9.48 -5.89 -28.04
CA ALA A 666 10.11 -5.88 -26.73
C ALA A 666 11.54 -6.49 -26.73
N ASN A 667 12.08 -6.87 -27.90
CA ASN A 667 13.44 -7.43 -27.95
C ASN A 667 14.48 -6.41 -27.44
N GLY A 668 15.45 -6.89 -26.65
CA GLY A 668 16.47 -6.07 -26.03
C GLY A 668 15.99 -5.28 -24.79
N THR A 669 14.73 -5.39 -24.41
CA THR A 669 14.14 -4.70 -23.25
C THR A 669 13.52 -5.67 -22.24
N ASP A 670 12.96 -5.15 -21.14
CA ASP A 670 12.07 -5.92 -20.30
C ASP A 670 10.73 -6.11 -21.02
N ALA A 671 10.14 -7.30 -20.94
CA ALA A 671 8.87 -7.64 -21.59
C ALA A 671 7.82 -8.04 -20.54
N ASP A 672 6.56 -7.63 -20.78
CA ASP A 672 5.46 -7.90 -19.87
C ASP A 672 4.85 -9.28 -20.15
N TYR A 673 4.73 -10.09 -19.11
CA TYR A 673 4.07 -11.38 -19.17
C TYR A 673 2.83 -11.41 -18.29
N ILE A 674 1.67 -11.63 -18.91
CA ILE A 674 0.40 -11.86 -18.24
C ILE A 674 0.16 -13.37 -18.19
N ASP A 675 0.04 -13.94 -17.00
CA ASP A 675 -0.28 -15.36 -16.86
C ASP A 675 -1.62 -15.69 -17.49
N ARG A 676 -1.63 -16.74 -18.33
CA ARG A 676 -2.78 -17.18 -19.11
C ARG A 676 -3.37 -18.49 -18.64
N SER A 677 -2.88 -19.05 -17.54
CA SER A 677 -3.35 -20.32 -16.99
C SER A 677 -4.80 -20.28 -16.51
N GLY A 678 -5.25 -19.11 -16.06
CA GLY A 678 -6.55 -18.95 -15.43
C GLY A 678 -6.59 -19.39 -13.96
N HIS A 679 -5.44 -19.68 -13.35
CA HIS A 679 -5.36 -19.94 -11.92
C HIS A 679 -5.62 -18.66 -11.13
N LEU A 680 -6.44 -18.78 -10.12
CA LEU A 680 -6.74 -17.69 -9.20
C LEU A 680 -6.59 -18.19 -7.76
N PRO A 681 -6.18 -17.35 -6.81
CA PRO A 681 -6.01 -17.75 -5.44
C PRO A 681 -7.26 -18.40 -4.85
N ALA A 682 -7.07 -19.57 -4.26
CA ALA A 682 -8.09 -20.30 -3.52
C ALA A 682 -7.84 -20.13 -2.02
N ASN A 683 -8.84 -19.66 -1.28
CA ASN A 683 -8.74 -19.36 0.14
C ASN A 683 -9.68 -20.27 0.94
N HIS A 684 -9.12 -21.25 1.62
CA HIS A 684 -9.84 -22.09 2.57
C HIS A 684 -9.76 -21.46 3.96
N GLN A 685 -10.89 -21.26 4.60
CA GLN A 685 -10.96 -20.73 5.95
C GLN A 685 -11.87 -21.57 6.82
N TRP A 686 -11.42 -21.89 8.02
CA TRP A 686 -12.23 -22.59 9.03
C TRP A 686 -12.02 -21.98 10.38
N ASN A 687 -13.09 -21.96 11.18
CA ASN A 687 -12.99 -21.51 12.54
C ASN A 687 -13.89 -22.32 13.47
N VAL A 688 -13.43 -22.43 14.73
CA VAL A 688 -14.20 -22.97 15.84
C VAL A 688 -14.15 -21.94 16.96
N SER A 689 -15.31 -21.53 17.47
CA SER A 689 -15.36 -20.61 18.61
C SER A 689 -16.31 -21.10 19.69
N ILE A 690 -15.95 -20.86 20.93
CA ILE A 690 -16.79 -21.02 22.10
C ILE A 690 -16.91 -19.67 22.81
N GLN A 691 -18.13 -19.21 22.97
CA GLN A 691 -18.45 -17.97 23.67
C GLN A 691 -19.31 -18.31 24.88
N ARG A 692 -18.96 -17.71 26.04
CA ARG A 692 -19.76 -17.88 27.29
C ARG A 692 -19.98 -16.54 27.99
N GLU A 693 -21.22 -16.29 28.35
CA GLU A 693 -21.56 -15.19 29.24
C GLU A 693 -21.26 -15.59 30.69
N LEU A 694 -20.53 -14.72 31.38
CA LEU A 694 -20.13 -14.86 32.78
C LEU A 694 -20.94 -13.91 33.67
N PRO A 695 -20.92 -14.07 35.01
CA PRO A 695 -21.53 -13.10 35.93
C PRO A 695 -20.98 -11.68 35.71
N ASN A 696 -21.64 -10.67 36.23
CA ASN A 696 -21.24 -9.26 36.18
C ASN A 696 -21.12 -8.67 34.78
N ALA A 697 -22.02 -9.11 33.86
CA ALA A 697 -22.03 -8.65 32.47
C ALA A 697 -20.69 -8.83 31.70
N MET A 698 -19.96 -9.87 32.03
CA MET A 698 -18.77 -10.29 31.34
C MET A 698 -19.11 -11.33 30.26
N ALA A 699 -18.32 -11.36 29.20
CA ALA A 699 -18.33 -12.44 28.21
C ALA A 699 -16.89 -12.85 27.87
N ILE A 700 -16.66 -14.14 27.69
CA ILE A 700 -15.39 -14.68 27.20
C ILE A 700 -15.64 -15.47 25.92
N GLU A 701 -14.78 -15.28 24.94
CA GLU A 701 -14.76 -16.04 23.71
C GLU A 701 -13.36 -16.60 23.48
N ALA A 702 -13.26 -17.89 23.17
CA ALA A 702 -12.06 -18.50 22.64
C ALA A 702 -12.36 -18.94 21.21
N ARG A 703 -11.56 -18.47 20.24
CA ARG A 703 -11.73 -18.73 18.83
C ARG A 703 -10.43 -19.25 18.22
N TYR A 704 -10.49 -20.43 17.67
CA TYR A 704 -9.47 -20.97 16.78
C TYR A 704 -9.80 -20.62 15.33
N ASN A 705 -8.86 -20.07 14.59
CA ASN A 705 -8.96 -19.85 13.14
C ASN A 705 -7.82 -20.60 12.46
N GLY A 706 -8.16 -21.32 11.41
CA GLY A 706 -7.22 -21.86 10.45
C GLY A 706 -7.53 -21.35 9.06
N TRP A 707 -6.51 -21.11 8.27
CA TRP A 707 -6.66 -20.70 6.87
C TRP A 707 -5.52 -21.26 6.04
N ARG A 708 -5.83 -21.57 4.78
CA ARG A 708 -4.88 -21.98 3.77
C ARG A 708 -5.22 -21.28 2.47
N SER A 709 -4.25 -20.61 1.89
CA SER A 709 -4.39 -19.97 0.58
C SER A 709 -3.37 -20.55 -0.36
N GLN A 710 -3.79 -20.84 -1.59
CA GLN A 710 -2.98 -21.40 -2.67
C GLN A 710 -3.05 -20.50 -3.89
N ASP A 711 -2.05 -20.57 -4.76
CA ASP A 711 -1.96 -19.76 -5.97
C ASP A 711 -2.06 -18.23 -5.71
N ILE A 712 -1.58 -17.78 -4.53
CA ILE A 712 -1.59 -16.34 -4.19
C ILE A 712 -0.76 -15.59 -5.22
N PHE A 713 -1.28 -14.46 -5.68
CA PHE A 713 -0.56 -13.58 -6.57
C PHE A 713 0.65 -12.96 -5.87
N VAL A 714 1.83 -13.16 -6.45
CA VAL A 714 3.10 -12.73 -5.87
C VAL A 714 3.87 -11.82 -6.82
N ASP A 715 4.57 -10.84 -6.24
CA ASP A 715 5.42 -9.90 -6.95
C ASP A 715 6.88 -10.34 -6.86
N GLY A 716 7.57 -10.36 -8.01
CA GLY A 716 9.01 -10.57 -8.08
C GLY A 716 9.51 -11.94 -7.66
N MET A 717 8.61 -12.81 -7.20
CA MET A 717 8.97 -14.12 -6.67
C MET A 717 9.37 -15.12 -7.76
N ILE A 718 8.71 -15.07 -8.90
CA ILE A 718 9.02 -15.92 -10.05
C ILE A 718 9.75 -15.08 -11.08
N ARG A 719 10.92 -15.57 -11.51
CA ARG A 719 11.69 -14.97 -12.61
C ARG A 719 11.75 -15.95 -13.75
N LEU A 720 10.74 -15.95 -14.61
CA LEU A 720 10.66 -16.84 -15.79
C LEU A 720 11.86 -16.72 -16.71
N ASN A 721 12.58 -15.60 -16.68
CA ASN A 721 13.78 -15.35 -17.47
C ASN A 721 15.06 -15.29 -16.61
N ALA A 722 15.06 -15.93 -15.43
CA ALA A 722 16.30 -16.05 -14.65
C ALA A 722 17.29 -16.97 -15.34
N VAL A 723 18.56 -16.73 -15.16
CA VAL A 723 19.63 -17.67 -15.56
C VAL A 723 19.48 -18.90 -14.65
N PRO A 724 19.40 -20.12 -15.21
CA PRO A 724 19.31 -21.36 -14.40
C PRO A 724 20.53 -21.52 -13.49
N LEU A 725 20.31 -22.00 -12.26
CA LEU A 725 21.32 -22.07 -11.20
C LEU A 725 22.51 -22.99 -11.53
N GLU A 726 22.32 -24.01 -12.37
CA GLU A 726 23.42 -24.85 -12.85
C GLU A 726 24.52 -24.07 -13.57
N ASN A 727 24.23 -22.86 -14.04
CA ASN A 727 25.18 -21.98 -14.71
C ASN A 727 26.11 -21.23 -13.75
N LEU A 728 25.90 -21.32 -12.43
CA LEU A 728 26.86 -20.82 -11.43
C LEU A 728 28.27 -21.40 -11.64
N ARG A 729 28.35 -22.61 -12.22
CA ARG A 729 29.61 -23.26 -12.60
C ARG A 729 30.53 -22.44 -13.51
N PHE A 730 29.99 -21.46 -14.24
CA PHE A 730 30.80 -20.60 -15.10
C PHE A 730 31.58 -19.50 -14.34
N GLY A 731 31.35 -19.37 -13.03
CA GLY A 731 32.12 -18.51 -12.16
C GLY A 731 32.16 -17.06 -12.67
N GLU A 732 33.36 -16.51 -12.75
CA GLU A 732 33.58 -15.10 -13.11
C GLU A 732 33.08 -14.70 -14.52
N GLN A 733 32.89 -15.64 -15.44
CA GLN A 733 32.33 -15.36 -16.76
C GLN A 733 30.88 -14.80 -16.65
N LEU A 734 30.19 -15.07 -15.55
CA LEU A 734 28.84 -14.56 -15.29
C LEU A 734 28.79 -13.04 -15.03
N TYR A 735 29.93 -12.40 -14.80
CA TYR A 735 30.00 -10.94 -14.70
C TYR A 735 29.91 -10.27 -16.07
N ASP A 736 30.17 -11.01 -17.18
CA ASP A 736 29.86 -10.53 -18.51
C ASP A 736 28.35 -10.60 -18.78
N ASP A 737 27.72 -9.44 -18.90
CA ASP A 737 26.27 -9.30 -19.11
C ASP A 737 25.82 -9.97 -20.41
N THR A 738 26.62 -9.95 -21.47
CA THR A 738 26.30 -10.56 -22.77
C THR A 738 26.29 -12.07 -22.65
N PHE A 739 27.33 -12.64 -22.04
CA PHE A 739 27.42 -14.06 -21.78
C PHE A 739 26.29 -14.51 -20.87
N ARG A 740 26.09 -13.84 -19.75
CA ARG A 740 25.03 -14.17 -18.79
C ARG A 740 23.64 -14.11 -19.43
N ASN A 741 23.35 -13.09 -20.25
CA ASN A 741 22.08 -12.98 -20.95
C ASN A 741 21.86 -14.09 -21.97
N SER A 742 22.93 -14.60 -22.60
CA SER A 742 22.84 -15.74 -23.54
C SER A 742 22.37 -17.04 -22.88
N LEU A 743 22.54 -17.17 -21.57
CA LEU A 743 22.17 -18.33 -20.77
C LEU A 743 20.70 -18.30 -20.31
N ARG A 744 19.97 -17.22 -20.56
CA ARG A 744 18.56 -17.08 -20.17
C ARG A 744 17.65 -17.96 -21.03
N PRO A 745 16.51 -18.42 -20.48
CA PRO A 745 15.49 -19.12 -21.26
C PRO A 745 14.99 -18.32 -22.48
N TYR A 746 14.81 -17.00 -22.29
CA TYR A 746 14.37 -16.07 -23.34
C TYR A 746 15.42 -14.96 -23.53
N PRO A 747 16.54 -15.24 -24.18
CA PRO A 747 17.68 -14.30 -24.25
C PRO A 747 17.41 -13.03 -25.08
N GLN A 748 16.33 -13.04 -25.87
CA GLN A 748 15.85 -11.84 -26.58
C GLN A 748 15.31 -10.77 -25.63
N TYR A 749 14.98 -11.13 -24.38
CA TYR A 749 14.48 -10.21 -23.36
C TYR A 749 15.51 -10.04 -22.24
N ARG A 750 15.65 -8.82 -21.74
CA ARG A 750 16.48 -8.57 -20.56
C ARG A 750 15.82 -9.18 -19.32
N ASN A 751 14.47 -9.03 -19.18
CA ASN A 751 13.68 -9.64 -18.13
C ASN A 751 12.26 -9.91 -18.63
N LEU A 752 11.52 -10.80 -17.96
CA LEU A 752 10.07 -10.94 -18.08
C LEU A 752 9.43 -10.39 -16.81
N ASP A 753 8.74 -9.25 -16.95
CA ASP A 753 8.00 -8.64 -15.86
C ASP A 753 6.62 -9.29 -15.72
N LEU A 754 6.28 -9.74 -14.53
CA LEU A 754 5.03 -10.42 -14.20
C LEU A 754 3.97 -9.47 -13.63
N GLY A 755 4.26 -8.19 -13.54
CA GLY A 755 3.37 -7.16 -13.02
C GLY A 755 2.95 -7.38 -11.56
N GLY A 756 3.73 -8.15 -10.80
CA GLY A 756 3.44 -8.49 -9.42
C GLY A 756 2.32 -9.51 -9.20
N LEU A 757 1.88 -10.23 -10.24
CA LEU A 757 0.60 -10.90 -10.23
C LEU A 757 0.65 -12.29 -10.88
N TYR A 758 1.64 -13.08 -10.46
CA TYR A 758 1.81 -14.46 -10.88
C TYR A 758 1.28 -15.40 -9.78
N PRO A 759 0.41 -16.39 -10.09
CA PRO A 759 -0.18 -17.29 -9.10
C PRO A 759 0.83 -18.38 -8.69
N ALA A 760 1.59 -18.15 -7.61
CA ALA A 760 2.62 -19.11 -7.16
C ALA A 760 2.84 -19.09 -5.64
N GLY A 761 2.17 -18.20 -4.91
CA GLY A 761 2.30 -18.11 -3.47
C GLY A 761 1.39 -19.10 -2.73
N ASP A 762 1.94 -19.73 -1.70
CA ASP A 762 1.18 -20.56 -0.76
C ASP A 762 1.31 -20.00 0.65
N LEU A 763 0.25 -20.08 1.42
CA LEU A 763 0.20 -19.64 2.80
C LEU A 763 -0.67 -20.56 3.64
N GLU A 764 -0.24 -20.83 4.86
CA GLU A 764 -1.01 -21.55 5.87
C GLU A 764 -0.87 -20.85 7.22
N GLY A 765 -1.98 -20.69 7.92
CA GLY A 765 -1.96 -20.03 9.21
C GLY A 765 -2.95 -20.61 10.20
N HIS A 766 -2.57 -20.53 11.48
CA HIS A 766 -3.37 -20.96 12.62
C HIS A 766 -3.31 -19.90 13.71
N SER A 767 -4.42 -19.59 14.33
CA SER A 767 -4.45 -18.69 15.47
C SER A 767 -5.51 -19.07 16.50
N LEU A 768 -5.14 -18.95 17.77
CA LEU A 768 -6.08 -18.98 18.90
C LEU A 768 -6.23 -17.55 19.41
N THR A 769 -7.45 -17.05 19.41
CA THR A 769 -7.80 -15.73 19.95
C THR A 769 -8.70 -15.90 21.15
N VAL A 770 -8.32 -15.33 22.29
CA VAL A 770 -9.15 -15.26 23.49
C VAL A 770 -9.54 -13.81 23.70
N THR A 771 -10.85 -13.54 23.68
CA THR A 771 -11.42 -12.22 23.90
C THR A 771 -12.26 -12.21 25.18
N MET A 772 -12.06 -11.23 26.01
CA MET A 772 -12.85 -10.98 27.22
C MET A 772 -13.46 -9.60 27.12
N ASP A 773 -14.78 -9.53 27.19
CA ASP A 773 -15.57 -8.30 27.19
C ASP A 773 -16.14 -8.06 28.59
N GLN A 774 -15.93 -6.85 29.11
CA GLN A 774 -16.61 -6.35 30.32
C GLN A 774 -17.61 -5.27 29.91
N ARG A 775 -18.86 -5.51 30.10
CA ARG A 775 -19.92 -4.52 29.84
C ARG A 775 -20.23 -3.75 31.12
N LEU A 776 -20.25 -2.47 31.04
CA LEU A 776 -20.47 -1.42 32.04
C LEU A 776 -20.93 -1.90 33.42
N THR A 777 -19.99 -2.22 34.31
CA THR A 777 -20.22 -2.52 35.71
C THR A 777 -19.32 -1.62 36.56
N GLY A 778 -19.90 -0.85 37.47
CA GLY A 778 -19.11 0.09 38.28
C GLY A 778 -18.44 1.21 37.50
N GLY A 779 -18.94 1.56 36.31
CA GLY A 779 -18.36 2.60 35.44
C GLY A 779 -17.29 2.10 34.46
N LEU A 780 -16.91 0.82 34.54
CA LEU A 780 -15.88 0.25 33.66
C LEU A 780 -16.51 -0.50 32.48
N PHE A 781 -16.05 -0.16 31.29
CA PHE A 781 -16.24 -0.92 30.05
C PHE A 781 -14.88 -1.28 29.49
N GLY A 782 -14.68 -2.53 29.08
CA GLY A 782 -13.39 -2.93 28.57
C GLY A 782 -13.42 -4.19 27.72
N ARG A 783 -12.37 -4.33 26.87
CA ARG A 783 -12.09 -5.53 26.08
C ARG A 783 -10.62 -5.86 26.18
N ALA A 784 -10.31 -7.12 26.44
CA ALA A 784 -8.99 -7.68 26.33
C ALA A 784 -9.00 -8.78 25.28
N THR A 785 -8.07 -8.72 24.34
CA THR A 785 -7.90 -9.71 23.26
C THR A 785 -6.48 -10.19 23.25
N TYR A 786 -6.28 -11.48 23.47
CA TYR A 786 -5.00 -12.14 23.33
C TYR A 786 -5.02 -13.08 22.14
N ARG A 787 -4.01 -12.98 21.27
CA ARG A 787 -3.84 -13.84 20.09
C ARG A 787 -2.51 -14.56 20.18
N PHE A 788 -2.56 -15.88 19.97
CA PHE A 788 -1.42 -16.75 19.74
C PHE A 788 -1.52 -17.29 18.31
N ALA A 789 -0.50 -17.10 17.48
CA ALA A 789 -0.58 -17.45 16.07
C ALA A 789 0.72 -18.05 15.54
N LYS A 790 0.60 -18.79 14.44
CA LYS A 790 1.71 -19.28 13.60
C LYS A 790 1.26 -19.18 12.15
N VAL A 791 2.08 -18.52 11.32
CA VAL A 791 1.83 -18.33 9.89
C VAL A 791 3.06 -18.78 9.12
N LEU A 792 2.86 -19.61 8.13
CA LEU A 792 3.87 -20.12 7.19
C LEU A 792 3.52 -19.66 5.79
N ASP A 793 4.51 -19.33 4.99
CA ASP A 793 4.36 -19.07 3.56
C ASP A 793 5.66 -19.36 2.80
N ASN A 794 5.59 -19.26 1.47
CA ASN A 794 6.74 -19.42 0.59
C ASN A 794 7.13 -18.13 -0.14
N TYR A 795 6.50 -16.97 0.15
CA TYR A 795 6.63 -15.77 -0.70
C TYR A 795 6.92 -14.44 0.03
N SER A 796 6.67 -14.32 1.33
CA SER A 796 6.62 -13.02 2.01
C SER A 796 7.95 -12.27 2.10
N SER A 797 9.08 -12.88 1.75
CA SER A 797 10.40 -12.23 1.71
C SER A 797 10.83 -11.74 0.32
N GLY A 798 9.95 -11.85 -0.68
CA GLY A 798 10.23 -11.47 -2.07
C GLY A 798 10.86 -12.61 -2.89
N VAL A 799 11.80 -12.28 -3.78
CA VAL A 799 12.41 -13.25 -4.71
C VAL A 799 13.03 -14.44 -3.98
N PRO A 800 12.74 -15.70 -4.39
CA PRO A 800 13.38 -16.88 -3.82
C PRO A 800 14.86 -16.95 -4.18
N GLN A 801 15.64 -17.70 -3.40
CA GLN A 801 17.02 -18.02 -3.76
C GLN A 801 17.05 -18.91 -5.01
N ASP A 802 16.20 -19.92 -5.04
CA ASP A 802 15.97 -20.80 -6.20
C ASP A 802 14.54 -20.64 -6.74
N PRO A 803 14.33 -19.90 -7.83
CA PRO A 803 13.02 -19.78 -8.47
C PRO A 803 12.45 -21.11 -9.00
N GLY A 804 13.30 -22.13 -9.20
CA GLY A 804 12.90 -23.47 -9.66
C GLY A 804 12.41 -24.38 -8.54
N ASN A 805 12.65 -24.03 -7.27
CA ASN A 805 12.30 -24.85 -6.11
C ASN A 805 11.65 -24.05 -4.98
N LEU A 806 10.40 -23.66 -5.17
CA LEU A 806 9.63 -22.89 -4.18
C LEU A 806 9.34 -23.67 -2.89
N ALA A 807 9.53 -25.00 -2.87
CA ALA A 807 9.34 -25.78 -1.66
C ALA A 807 10.38 -25.43 -0.58
N GLU A 808 11.59 -25.05 -0.97
CA GLU A 808 12.65 -24.58 -0.04
C GLU A 808 12.35 -23.21 0.58
N GLU A 809 11.41 -22.44 0.00
CA GLU A 809 10.99 -21.16 0.52
C GLU A 809 9.98 -21.27 1.68
N TRP A 810 9.41 -22.49 1.90
CA TRP A 810 8.40 -22.70 2.95
C TRP A 810 8.99 -22.50 4.34
N SER A 811 8.60 -21.41 5.00
CA SER A 811 9.11 -21.05 6.31
C SER A 811 8.13 -20.11 7.03
N LEU A 812 8.47 -19.61 8.22
CA LEU A 812 7.64 -18.63 8.91
C LEU A 812 7.43 -17.41 8.00
N SER A 813 6.19 -16.97 7.91
CA SER A 813 5.85 -15.73 7.21
C SER A 813 6.53 -14.51 7.87
N THR A 814 6.91 -13.51 7.09
CA THR A 814 7.38 -12.23 7.63
C THR A 814 6.31 -11.53 8.46
N SER A 815 5.03 -11.88 8.27
CA SER A 815 3.90 -11.40 9.06
C SER A 815 3.60 -12.24 10.31
N ASP A 816 4.38 -13.28 10.60
CA ASP A 816 4.15 -14.15 11.75
C ASP A 816 4.47 -13.43 13.06
N ILE A 817 3.44 -13.00 13.76
CA ILE A 817 3.50 -12.46 15.12
C ILE A 817 2.93 -13.51 16.08
N ARG A 818 3.80 -14.16 16.83
CA ARG A 818 3.42 -15.30 17.67
C ARG A 818 2.47 -14.92 18.80
N HIS A 819 2.69 -13.78 19.44
CA HIS A 819 1.92 -13.29 20.59
C HIS A 819 1.48 -11.85 20.35
N SER A 820 0.22 -11.55 20.58
CA SER A 820 -0.30 -10.19 20.57
C SER A 820 -1.37 -10.05 21.64
N LEU A 821 -1.26 -9.02 22.47
CA LEU A 821 -2.24 -8.63 23.49
C LEU A 821 -2.72 -7.22 23.19
N GLN A 822 -4.02 -7.05 23.11
CA GLN A 822 -4.66 -5.74 23.01
C GLN A 822 -5.68 -5.59 24.15
N VAL A 823 -5.57 -4.49 24.90
CA VAL A 823 -6.49 -4.13 25.97
C VAL A 823 -7.02 -2.74 25.72
N SER A 824 -8.34 -2.62 25.59
CA SER A 824 -9.03 -1.34 25.46
C SER A 824 -10.04 -1.19 26.60
N TYR A 825 -10.13 0.00 27.17
CA TYR A 825 -11.06 0.27 28.25
C TYR A 825 -11.50 1.73 28.27
N THR A 826 -12.68 1.94 28.88
CA THR A 826 -13.17 3.25 29.28
C THR A 826 -13.70 3.13 30.70
N TYR A 827 -13.17 3.97 31.58
CA TYR A 827 -13.57 4.05 32.98
C TYR A 827 -14.13 5.42 33.32
N GLU A 828 -15.39 5.48 33.68
CA GLU A 828 -16.02 6.68 34.24
C GLU A 828 -15.56 6.85 35.68
N LEU A 829 -14.80 7.93 35.95
CA LEU A 829 -14.27 8.17 37.28
C LEU A 829 -15.37 8.34 38.29
N PRO A 830 -15.23 7.82 39.55
CA PRO A 830 -16.29 7.74 40.53
C PRO A 830 -16.52 9.07 41.28
N PHE A 831 -16.41 10.19 40.55
CA PHE A 831 -16.58 11.55 41.11
C PHE A 831 -17.83 12.21 40.52
N GLY A 832 -18.59 12.94 41.37
CA GLY A 832 -19.70 13.79 40.95
C GLY A 832 -21.09 13.21 41.26
N LYS A 833 -22.13 13.85 40.76
CA LYS A 833 -23.52 13.55 41.08
C LYS A 833 -23.87 12.08 40.81
N GLY A 834 -24.39 11.37 41.80
CA GLY A 834 -24.72 9.94 41.72
C GLY A 834 -23.53 8.98 41.63
N LYS A 835 -22.33 9.42 41.94
CA LYS A 835 -21.11 8.62 42.03
C LYS A 835 -20.69 8.41 43.49
N TRP A 836 -19.62 7.68 43.75
CA TRP A 836 -19.16 7.35 45.08
C TRP A 836 -18.59 8.54 45.87
N PHE A 837 -18.00 9.52 45.17
CA PHE A 837 -17.35 10.66 45.78
C PHE A 837 -17.96 11.96 45.26
N PHE A 838 -18.12 12.94 46.16
CA PHE A 838 -18.66 14.29 45.86
C PHE A 838 -20.07 14.26 45.25
N ALA A 839 -20.92 13.38 45.74
CA ALA A 839 -22.30 13.16 45.23
C ALA A 839 -23.25 14.34 45.55
N ASP A 840 -23.07 14.98 46.71
CA ASP A 840 -24.01 15.91 47.30
C ASP A 840 -23.68 17.40 47.12
N ASP A 841 -22.38 17.72 46.76
CA ASP A 841 -21.98 19.09 46.50
C ASP A 841 -22.05 19.41 45.00
N GLU A 842 -23.02 20.21 44.62
CA GLU A 842 -23.32 20.51 43.22
C GLU A 842 -22.15 21.24 42.51
N MET A 843 -21.46 22.14 43.21
CA MET A 843 -20.35 22.89 42.63
C MET A 843 -19.12 21.99 42.45
N VAL A 844 -18.78 21.22 43.47
CA VAL A 844 -17.68 20.25 43.42
C VAL A 844 -18.02 19.12 42.44
N ALA A 845 -19.26 18.65 42.41
CA ALA A 845 -19.71 17.65 41.44
C ALA A 845 -19.61 18.13 40.00
N ARG A 846 -19.83 19.42 39.70
CA ARG A 846 -19.62 20.01 38.36
C ARG A 846 -18.14 20.15 38.03
N LEU A 847 -17.29 20.50 38.95
CA LEU A 847 -15.85 20.65 38.74
C LEU A 847 -15.14 19.31 38.65
N LEU A 848 -15.35 18.41 39.57
CA LEU A 848 -14.66 17.12 39.72
C LEU A 848 -15.39 15.94 39.08
N GLY A 849 -16.66 16.06 38.76
CA GLY A 849 -17.48 15.03 38.08
C GLY A 849 -17.27 15.03 36.56
N GLY A 850 -17.87 14.07 35.88
CA GLY A 850 -17.90 13.97 34.39
C GLY A 850 -16.54 13.65 33.73
N TRP A 851 -15.60 13.10 34.49
CA TRP A 851 -14.34 12.61 33.96
C TRP A 851 -14.44 11.16 33.53
N SER A 852 -13.85 10.85 32.39
CA SER A 852 -13.63 9.47 31.94
C SER A 852 -12.21 9.28 31.45
N LEU A 853 -11.63 8.14 31.79
CA LEU A 853 -10.32 7.69 31.34
C LEU A 853 -10.51 6.55 30.37
N SER A 854 -9.97 6.70 29.17
CA SER A 854 -9.94 5.64 28.16
C SER A 854 -8.51 5.25 27.83
N GLY A 855 -8.28 3.97 27.60
CA GLY A 855 -6.95 3.48 27.27
C GLY A 855 -6.96 2.40 26.20
N LEU A 856 -5.89 2.33 25.43
CA LEU A 856 -5.58 1.25 24.50
C LEU A 856 -4.12 0.86 24.71
N THR A 857 -3.91 -0.38 25.11
CA THR A 857 -2.58 -0.99 25.23
C THR A 857 -2.47 -2.10 24.21
N THR A 858 -1.42 -2.05 23.39
CA THR A 858 -1.05 -3.11 22.44
C THR A 858 0.36 -3.58 22.74
N ILE A 859 0.53 -4.88 22.96
CA ILE A 859 1.82 -5.53 23.16
C ILE A 859 1.90 -6.66 22.13
N ARG A 860 2.92 -6.65 21.28
CA ARG A 860 3.11 -7.70 20.28
C ARG A 860 4.57 -8.17 20.22
N GLY A 861 4.75 -9.45 19.94
CA GLY A 861 6.06 -10.04 19.66
C GLY A 861 6.62 -9.57 18.33
N GLY A 862 7.92 -9.77 18.12
CA GLY A 862 8.59 -9.46 16.87
C GLY A 862 8.29 -10.48 15.76
N SER A 863 8.51 -10.09 14.50
CA SER A 863 8.49 -10.94 13.30
C SER A 863 9.79 -11.74 13.15
N PRO A 864 9.80 -12.83 12.37
CA PRO A 864 11.02 -13.60 12.10
C PRO A 864 12.08 -12.76 11.37
N LEU A 865 13.35 -12.94 11.72
CA LEU A 865 14.46 -12.30 11.03
C LEU A 865 14.81 -13.00 9.71
N ILE A 866 15.23 -12.19 8.74
CA ILE A 866 15.76 -12.63 7.46
C ILE A 866 17.24 -12.27 7.41
N PHE A 867 18.10 -13.21 7.07
CA PHE A 867 19.54 -13.00 6.98
C PHE A 867 20.01 -12.99 5.53
N ARG A 868 20.91 -12.09 5.22
CA ARG A 868 21.50 -11.95 3.88
C ARG A 868 23.00 -11.73 3.96
N PRO A 869 23.78 -12.23 3.01
CA PRO A 869 25.18 -11.86 2.94
C PRO A 869 25.33 -10.38 2.60
N LEU A 870 26.40 -9.76 3.05
CA LEU A 870 26.75 -8.37 2.72
C LEU A 870 27.10 -8.22 1.24
N PHE A 871 27.70 -9.25 0.66
CA PHE A 871 28.08 -9.30 -0.74
C PHE A 871 27.41 -10.46 -1.44
N ASN A 872 26.79 -10.18 -2.59
CA ASN A 872 26.26 -11.22 -3.47
C ASN A 872 27.26 -11.44 -4.62
N ARG A 873 28.02 -12.51 -4.52
CA ARG A 873 29.08 -12.87 -5.48
C ARG A 873 28.65 -14.02 -6.40
N THR A 874 27.42 -13.96 -6.91
CA THR A 874 26.87 -15.00 -7.81
C THR A 874 26.82 -14.55 -9.29
N GLY A 875 27.60 -13.52 -9.66
CA GLY A 875 27.60 -13.01 -11.03
C GLY A 875 26.23 -12.48 -11.50
N GLY A 876 25.32 -12.12 -10.58
CA GLY A 876 23.97 -11.63 -10.91
C GLY A 876 22.96 -12.72 -11.25
N VAL A 877 23.29 -14.00 -11.06
CA VAL A 877 22.39 -15.14 -11.28
C VAL A 877 21.34 -15.23 -10.16
N VAL A 878 21.78 -15.17 -8.90
CA VAL A 878 20.92 -15.22 -7.71
C VAL A 878 20.60 -13.80 -7.25
N SER A 879 19.34 -13.46 -7.12
CA SER A 879 18.95 -12.12 -6.67
C SER A 879 18.87 -11.98 -5.16
N ASN A 880 18.50 -13.04 -4.46
CA ASN A 880 18.26 -13.06 -3.01
C ASN A 880 19.06 -14.17 -2.35
N LEU A 881 20.38 -14.02 -2.37
CA LEU A 881 21.30 -14.99 -1.77
C LEU A 881 21.09 -15.06 -0.26
N ARG A 882 21.06 -16.28 0.29
CA ARG A 882 20.97 -16.55 1.72
C ARG A 882 22.38 -16.67 2.33
N VAL A 883 22.48 -16.57 3.64
CA VAL A 883 23.69 -16.86 4.39
C VAL A 883 23.86 -18.36 4.60
N ASN A 884 25.08 -18.80 4.94
CA ASN A 884 25.32 -20.11 5.51
C ASN A 884 25.10 -20.10 7.02
N LEU A 885 24.55 -21.19 7.55
CA LEU A 885 24.53 -21.45 9.00
C LEU A 885 25.85 -22.14 9.40
N VAL A 886 26.48 -21.67 10.47
CA VAL A 886 27.71 -22.25 11.03
C VAL A 886 27.30 -23.40 11.96
N PRO A 887 27.68 -24.66 11.66
CA PRO A 887 27.29 -25.81 12.48
C PRO A 887 27.75 -25.69 13.91
N GLY A 888 26.87 -26.01 14.86
CA GLY A 888 27.20 -26.04 16.29
C GLY A 888 27.26 -24.67 17.00
N VAL A 889 27.11 -23.57 16.27
CA VAL A 889 27.09 -22.23 16.88
C VAL A 889 25.66 -21.79 17.17
N ASN A 890 25.36 -21.44 18.42
CA ASN A 890 24.04 -20.95 18.82
C ASN A 890 23.80 -19.54 18.29
N PRO A 891 22.74 -19.32 17.44
CA PRO A 891 22.44 -17.98 16.94
C PRO A 891 21.78 -17.07 17.99
N ARG A 892 21.30 -17.60 19.12
CA ARG A 892 20.67 -16.83 20.19
C ARG A 892 21.69 -16.26 21.17
N VAL A 893 21.38 -15.09 21.68
CA VAL A 893 22.04 -14.46 22.84
C VAL A 893 21.09 -14.58 24.04
N GLU A 894 21.61 -14.92 25.23
CA GLU A 894 20.77 -15.10 26.41
C GLU A 894 20.01 -13.82 26.81
N ASN A 895 20.70 -12.67 26.77
CA ASN A 895 20.13 -11.37 27.07
C ASN A 895 20.33 -10.43 25.86
N PRO A 896 19.42 -10.44 24.88
CA PRO A 896 19.57 -9.60 23.69
C PRO A 896 19.46 -8.11 24.05
N THR A 897 20.41 -7.32 23.57
CA THR A 897 20.46 -5.87 23.72
C THR A 897 20.47 -5.18 22.36
N ALA A 898 20.32 -3.86 22.33
CA ALA A 898 20.45 -3.11 21.08
C ALA A 898 21.85 -3.24 20.45
N GLU A 899 22.90 -3.47 21.25
CA GLU A 899 24.26 -3.66 20.76
C GLU A 899 24.52 -5.07 20.23
N ARG A 900 23.79 -6.07 20.75
CA ARG A 900 23.91 -7.47 20.32
C ARG A 900 22.58 -8.17 20.45
N TRP A 901 21.81 -8.22 19.35
CA TRP A 901 20.48 -8.82 19.34
C TRP A 901 20.50 -10.34 19.06
N PHE A 902 21.45 -10.78 18.27
CA PHE A 902 21.72 -12.18 17.97
C PHE A 902 23.24 -12.41 17.90
N ASN A 903 23.66 -13.67 17.77
CA ASN A 903 25.06 -14.02 17.60
C ASN A 903 25.45 -14.05 16.10
N PRO A 904 26.21 -13.06 15.57
CA PRO A 904 26.60 -13.04 14.17
C PRO A 904 27.50 -14.20 13.73
N GLU A 905 28.27 -14.78 14.66
CA GLU A 905 29.20 -15.89 14.41
C GLU A 905 28.49 -17.18 14.01
N ALA A 906 27.16 -17.28 14.26
CA ALA A 906 26.34 -18.40 13.82
C ALA A 906 26.04 -18.38 12.32
N PHE A 907 26.47 -17.35 11.60
CA PHE A 907 26.19 -17.13 10.20
C PHE A 907 27.48 -16.81 9.46
N ALA A 908 27.58 -17.30 8.21
CA ALA A 908 28.70 -16.99 7.33
C ALA A 908 28.20 -16.57 5.94
N GLN A 909 28.98 -15.77 5.27
CA GLN A 909 28.76 -15.48 3.83
C GLN A 909 29.07 -16.75 3.02
N PRO A 910 28.23 -17.14 2.06
CA PRO A 910 28.56 -18.24 1.14
C PRO A 910 29.81 -17.95 0.30
N ASP A 911 30.48 -19.00 -0.12
CA ASP A 911 31.59 -18.91 -1.08
C ASP A 911 31.11 -18.35 -2.41
N ASP A 912 32.05 -17.84 -3.19
CA ASP A 912 31.75 -17.25 -4.50
C ASP A 912 31.05 -18.28 -5.42
N PHE A 913 30.02 -17.86 -6.12
CA PHE A 913 29.19 -18.67 -7.03
C PHE A 913 28.51 -19.89 -6.37
N THR A 914 28.26 -19.85 -5.06
CA THR A 914 27.52 -20.88 -4.33
C THR A 914 26.26 -20.32 -3.69
N LEU A 915 25.35 -21.23 -3.34
CA LEU A 915 24.10 -20.88 -2.62
C LEU A 915 24.31 -21.01 -1.10
N GLY A 916 23.63 -20.12 -0.37
CA GLY A 916 23.57 -20.23 1.09
C GLY A 916 22.58 -21.31 1.55
N ASN A 917 22.90 -22.00 2.64
CA ASN A 917 22.08 -23.08 3.22
C ASN A 917 21.12 -22.62 4.33
N GLY A 918 21.10 -21.32 4.64
CA GLY A 918 20.21 -20.77 5.67
C GLY A 918 18.74 -20.76 5.26
N PRO A 919 17.80 -20.79 6.20
CA PRO A 919 16.37 -20.71 5.89
C PRO A 919 16.02 -19.31 5.39
N ARG A 920 14.92 -19.19 4.63
CA ARG A 920 14.39 -17.93 4.15
C ARG A 920 14.09 -16.95 5.30
N THR A 921 13.42 -17.42 6.34
CA THR A 921 13.21 -16.70 7.60
C THR A 921 13.72 -17.56 8.75
N HIS A 922 14.37 -16.96 9.73
CA HIS A 922 14.96 -17.74 10.84
C HIS A 922 13.86 -18.20 11.82
N PRO A 923 13.77 -19.51 12.15
CA PRO A 923 12.66 -20.05 12.94
C PRO A 923 12.66 -19.58 14.40
N GLN A 924 13.79 -19.16 14.94
CA GLN A 924 13.97 -18.83 16.37
C GLN A 924 14.28 -17.36 16.63
N LEU A 925 14.88 -16.65 15.69
CA LEU A 925 15.26 -15.25 15.85
C LEU A 925 14.18 -14.34 15.32
N ARG A 926 13.85 -13.33 16.11
CA ARG A 926 12.79 -12.38 15.83
C ARG A 926 13.26 -10.95 16.04
N THR A 927 12.60 -10.00 15.39
CA THR A 927 12.76 -8.57 15.68
C THR A 927 12.34 -8.28 17.13
N PRO A 928 12.72 -7.14 17.69
CA PRO A 928 12.20 -6.69 18.98
C PRO A 928 10.68 -6.66 18.99
N GLY A 929 10.08 -6.98 20.13
CA GLY A 929 8.65 -6.79 20.34
C GLY A 929 8.32 -5.30 20.50
N GLU A 930 7.05 -4.96 20.31
CA GLU A 930 6.56 -3.59 20.39
C GLU A 930 5.51 -3.43 21.49
N GLN A 931 5.51 -2.26 22.13
CA GLN A 931 4.54 -1.90 23.16
C GLN A 931 4.04 -0.48 22.91
N PHE A 932 2.74 -0.34 22.86
CA PHE A 932 2.06 0.96 22.70
C PHE A 932 1.01 1.11 23.81
N HIS A 933 1.06 2.22 24.50
CA HIS A 933 0.10 2.57 25.54
C HIS A 933 -0.48 3.95 25.23
N HIS A 934 -1.74 3.99 24.85
CA HIS A 934 -2.44 5.24 24.54
C HIS A 934 -3.46 5.53 25.64
N LEU A 935 -3.55 6.79 26.04
CA LEU A 935 -4.51 7.25 27.04
C LEU A 935 -5.29 8.44 26.51
N SER A 936 -6.58 8.52 26.86
CA SER A 936 -7.44 9.67 26.63
C SER A 936 -8.18 10.03 27.92
N LEU A 937 -8.06 11.27 28.31
CA LEU A 937 -8.79 11.84 29.44
C LEU A 937 -9.83 12.80 28.89
N THR A 938 -11.11 12.53 29.18
CA THR A 938 -12.24 13.35 28.74
C THR A 938 -12.95 13.95 29.94
N LYS A 939 -13.16 15.27 29.91
CA LYS A 939 -14.01 16.01 30.82
C LYS A 939 -15.29 16.40 30.12
N ARG A 940 -16.43 15.94 30.60
CA ARG A 940 -17.76 16.31 30.11
C ARG A 940 -18.43 17.29 31.06
N ILE A 941 -18.96 18.38 30.52
CA ILE A 941 -19.70 19.42 31.20
C ILE A 941 -21.07 19.50 30.55
N GLU A 942 -22.13 19.20 31.30
CA GLU A 942 -23.52 19.37 30.86
C GLU A 942 -23.86 20.87 30.88
N LEU A 943 -24.17 21.44 29.74
CA LEU A 943 -24.59 22.84 29.60
C LEU A 943 -26.08 22.99 29.71
N THR A 944 -26.83 22.08 29.10
CA THR A 944 -28.30 21.95 29.22
C THR A 944 -28.67 20.48 29.31
N SER A 945 -29.96 20.12 29.39
CA SER A 945 -30.42 18.74 29.35
C SER A 945 -29.94 17.97 28.10
N ASP A 946 -29.74 18.66 26.97
CA ASP A 946 -29.47 18.06 25.67
C ASP A 946 -28.10 18.48 25.09
N THR A 947 -27.44 19.46 25.71
CA THR A 947 -26.17 19.99 25.22
C THR A 947 -25.06 19.78 26.25
N SER A 948 -23.93 19.22 25.79
CA SER A 948 -22.74 19.07 26.61
C SER A 948 -21.50 19.51 25.88
N LEU A 949 -20.50 19.96 26.64
CA LEU A 949 -19.17 20.33 26.21
C LEU A 949 -18.18 19.28 26.70
N GLU A 950 -17.33 18.78 25.82
CA GLU A 950 -16.30 17.83 26.17
C GLU A 950 -14.91 18.39 25.84
N PHE A 951 -14.03 18.39 26.83
CA PHE A 951 -12.58 18.56 26.66
C PHE A 951 -11.95 17.17 26.60
N VAL A 952 -11.11 16.95 25.59
CA VAL A 952 -10.42 15.69 25.38
C VAL A 952 -8.93 15.94 25.31
N THR A 953 -8.16 15.21 26.10
CA THR A 953 -6.70 15.18 26.03
C THR A 953 -6.27 13.76 25.70
N GLU A 954 -5.55 13.57 24.62
CA GLU A 954 -5.09 12.26 24.17
C GLU A 954 -3.55 12.25 24.15
N ALA A 955 -2.98 11.18 24.73
CA ALA A 955 -1.56 10.92 24.76
C ALA A 955 -1.25 9.56 24.11
N PHE A 956 -0.60 9.58 22.97
CA PHE A 956 -0.16 8.39 22.25
C PHE A 956 1.25 8.04 22.70
N ASN A 957 1.48 6.75 22.96
CA ASN A 957 2.68 6.29 23.61
C ASN A 957 2.92 7.08 24.93
N PHE A 958 1.92 7.09 25.81
CA PHE A 958 1.91 7.85 27.06
C PHE A 958 3.20 7.67 27.90
N PRO A 959 3.77 6.45 28.06
CA PRO A 959 5.00 6.26 28.83
C PRO A 959 6.26 6.80 28.12
N ASN A 960 6.14 7.23 26.87
CA ASN A 960 7.28 7.58 26.00
C ASN A 960 8.25 6.41 25.78
N GLN A 961 7.69 5.20 25.63
CA GLN A 961 8.43 3.97 25.39
C GLN A 961 9.14 4.01 24.05
N ALA A 962 10.43 3.71 24.03
CA ALA A 962 11.17 3.50 22.80
C ALA A 962 11.00 2.05 22.34
N ASN A 963 10.38 1.86 21.18
CA ASN A 963 10.32 0.56 20.50
C ASN A 963 11.54 0.45 19.57
N LEU A 964 12.37 -0.55 19.77
CA LEU A 964 13.59 -0.75 19.00
C LEU A 964 13.26 -1.12 17.55
N ASN A 965 14.07 -0.65 16.62
CA ASN A 965 14.01 -1.05 15.21
C ASN A 965 14.56 -2.47 15.01
N ASP A 966 14.54 -2.93 13.75
CA ASP A 966 15.13 -4.22 13.40
C ASP A 966 16.66 -4.17 13.51
N PRO A 967 17.32 -5.27 13.94
CA PRO A 967 18.76 -5.39 13.92
C PRO A 967 19.30 -5.48 12.49
N ASP A 968 20.55 -5.09 12.27
CA ASP A 968 21.22 -5.36 10.99
C ASP A 968 21.50 -6.87 10.88
N THR A 969 20.88 -7.51 9.87
CA THR A 969 20.99 -8.96 9.61
C THR A 969 21.90 -9.30 8.43
N ARG A 970 22.65 -8.31 7.91
CA ARG A 970 23.63 -8.55 6.85
C ARG A 970 24.91 -9.11 7.44
N ILE A 971 25.38 -10.20 6.87
CA ILE A 971 26.55 -10.93 7.33
C ILE A 971 27.71 -10.68 6.35
N GLY A 972 28.82 -10.19 6.85
CA GLY A 972 30.04 -9.97 6.08
C GLY A 972 30.87 -11.24 5.91
N SER A 973 31.95 -11.17 5.14
CA SER A 973 33.00 -12.21 5.08
C SER A 973 34.08 -11.96 6.12
N ASP A 974 34.96 -12.93 6.33
CA ASP A 974 36.08 -12.80 7.25
C ASP A 974 37.01 -11.64 6.87
N GLU A 975 37.19 -11.40 5.55
CA GLU A 975 37.99 -10.30 5.04
C GLU A 975 37.28 -8.94 5.14
N ASN A 976 35.96 -8.93 5.09
CA ASN A 976 35.13 -7.72 5.11
C ASN A 976 33.94 -7.92 6.06
N PRO A 977 34.19 -7.92 7.38
CA PRO A 977 33.14 -8.15 8.37
C PRO A 977 32.15 -6.99 8.43
N ASN A 978 30.89 -7.29 8.64
CA ASN A 978 29.88 -6.28 8.97
C ASN A 978 29.90 -6.01 10.48
N LEU A 979 30.55 -4.96 10.92
CA LEU A 979 30.67 -4.56 12.34
C LEU A 979 29.31 -4.16 12.97
N ASN A 980 28.27 -3.98 12.16
CA ASN A 980 26.92 -3.67 12.62
C ASN A 980 26.01 -4.90 12.67
N ALA A 981 26.48 -6.08 12.27
CA ALA A 981 25.67 -7.31 12.33
C ALA A 981 25.18 -7.56 13.76
N GLY A 982 23.87 -7.73 13.93
CA GLY A 982 23.23 -7.92 15.22
C GLY A 982 22.98 -6.65 16.03
N ARG A 983 23.36 -5.46 15.55
CA ARG A 983 23.12 -4.19 16.23
C ARG A 983 21.83 -3.53 15.78
N ILE A 984 21.18 -2.86 16.72
CA ILE A 984 20.01 -2.01 16.50
C ILE A 984 20.43 -0.56 16.69
N ILE A 985 20.41 0.20 15.63
CA ILE A 985 20.87 1.60 15.63
C ILE A 985 19.74 2.62 15.75
N GLY A 986 18.49 2.17 15.89
CA GLY A 986 17.36 3.08 15.95
C GLY A 986 16.18 2.57 16.76
N SER A 987 15.29 3.46 17.09
CA SER A 987 14.01 3.17 17.76
C SER A 987 12.89 4.02 17.21
N THR A 988 11.65 3.52 17.32
CA THR A 988 10.45 4.27 16.97
C THR A 988 9.83 4.91 18.19
N GLY A 989 9.11 6.01 17.96
CA GLY A 989 8.11 6.55 18.85
C GLY A 989 8.68 7.49 19.93
N GLY A 990 8.22 8.73 19.87
CA GLY A 990 8.11 9.61 21.01
C GLY A 990 6.65 9.69 21.43
N ARG A 991 6.38 10.11 22.67
CA ARG A 991 5.03 10.44 23.10
C ARG A 991 4.51 11.61 22.27
N VAL A 992 3.28 11.45 21.77
CA VAL A 992 2.55 12.44 20.97
C VAL A 992 1.29 12.83 21.73
N MET A 993 0.97 14.12 21.79
CA MET A 993 -0.20 14.61 22.48
C MET A 993 -1.08 15.48 21.57
N GLN A 994 -2.39 15.38 21.78
CA GLN A 994 -3.36 16.30 21.18
C GLN A 994 -4.44 16.67 22.16
N VAL A 995 -5.07 17.81 21.93
CA VAL A 995 -6.21 18.29 22.69
C VAL A 995 -7.39 18.52 21.76
N GLY A 996 -8.59 18.29 22.25
CA GLY A 996 -9.81 18.44 21.50
C GLY A 996 -10.93 19.08 22.31
N LEU A 997 -11.79 19.79 21.60
CA LEU A 997 -13.04 20.34 22.11
C LEU A 997 -14.20 19.77 21.29
N ARG A 998 -15.26 19.31 21.97
CA ARG A 998 -16.47 18.82 21.32
C ARG A 998 -17.70 19.46 21.95
N ILE A 999 -18.66 19.82 21.15
CA ILE A 999 -20.00 20.22 21.57
C ILE A 999 -20.97 19.15 21.05
N LEU A 1000 -21.73 18.56 21.94
CA LEU A 1000 -22.76 17.56 21.65
C LEU A 1000 -24.13 18.17 21.95
N PHE A 1001 -25.09 18.05 21.05
CA PHE A 1001 -26.43 18.61 21.19
C PHE A 1001 -27.52 17.74 20.58
#